data_62a0f3350851567c641e7320dfb14f27
#
_entry.id   62a0f3350851567c641e7320dfb14f27
#
_cell.length_a   1.000
_cell.length_b   1.000
_cell.length_c   1.000
_cell.angle_alpha   90.00
_cell.angle_beta   90.00
_cell.angle_gamma   90.00
#
_symmetry.space_group_name_H-M   'P 1'
#
loop_
_entity.id
_entity.type
_entity.pdbx_description
1 polymer ?
#
loop_
_entity_poly.entity_id
_entity_poly.type
_entity_poly.pdbx_seq_one_letter_code
_entity_poly.pdbx_strand_id
1 'polypeptide(L)'
;MAQPKAAELLQNTGTVFVQKSQLGGGSPTIRGFQANRILLVVDGVRMNNAITRSGHTQDLITVDQYALDRVEVVSGPNSVAYGSDALGGTIHLITRSPQFMGADSIRTTGDAFVRYATAAHEKTAHAGIELRGKKLASFTSITASDFGDLRQGSTRNPFYEDLGRMPYEVVRESGMDVVKRNDDSNVQLGSGYKQLDLLEKLRYRSGKHVVHQLNLQFTTSSDVPRYDRLSTYTMDSAGSYVPRFAQWYYGPQQRVLAAYRLEVDKEASWYDKARFTPCWQHQEQTRHFRRFCSSNLGHNFEQVDVLGFSADMEKRIGRHELRYGGDLSGEEVESSAYNEDIDTGTRTYRTTRYPNGGTTMSSFAAYVNHSLEYSPKLIFTEGLRFTHVSLHTTFNDGEDFRFLNGTYAQNNAALTWRAGVVWMPGSDWRFSLLGSSGFRAPNVDDIGKVFDSAQGDVIVPNPHLEPEYTTNFEGSISKTINQQVTFEANGFYTLYTNAITVGPYLVNGQDSIDYDGVLSRVAALQNTSEAYLYGASGHFTGHFNAHFTLRSGFTYTYARIRTDSTDIPLDHIPPVFGRTSLEYQAKKLRMEASVVYNGWKRLRDYNTTAGSEDNLESATVYGSPAWYTLNVRGSVAFNVHLSLQLALENILDMNYRTFGSGISAPGRNCMVSVQARF
;
A
#
# COMPACT_ATOMS: atom_id res chain seq x y z
N MET A 1 -13.17 -4.05 15.59
CA MET A 1 -12.02 -4.11 16.53
C MET A 1 -10.79 -3.59 15.83
N ALA A 2 -10.03 -2.72 16.49
CA ALA A 2 -8.91 -2.02 15.85
C ALA A 2 -7.76 -2.95 15.49
N GLN A 3 -7.24 -2.84 14.27
CA GLN A 3 -6.02 -3.50 13.82
C GLN A 3 -4.80 -2.62 14.14
N PRO A 4 -3.59 -3.19 14.31
CA PRO A 4 -2.42 -2.41 14.69
C PRO A 4 -1.88 -1.49 13.59
N LYS A 5 -2.18 -1.77 12.30
CA LYS A 5 -1.63 -1.05 11.15
C LYS A 5 -2.63 -0.98 10.01
N ALA A 6 -2.56 0.07 9.18
CA ALA A 6 -3.43 0.25 8.02
C ALA A 6 -3.32 -0.93 7.01
N ALA A 7 -2.12 -1.46 6.79
CA ALA A 7 -1.91 -2.61 5.91
C ALA A 7 -2.65 -3.88 6.40
N GLU A 8 -2.68 -4.14 7.70
CA GLU A 8 -3.40 -5.28 8.28
C GLU A 8 -4.92 -5.08 8.26
N LEU A 9 -5.38 -3.83 8.33
CA LEU A 9 -6.79 -3.50 8.13
C LEU A 9 -7.25 -3.91 6.72
N LEU A 10 -6.44 -3.63 5.69
CA LEU A 10 -6.72 -4.02 4.30
C LEU A 10 -6.77 -5.55 4.12
N GLN A 11 -5.84 -6.28 4.72
CA GLN A 11 -5.80 -7.74 4.65
C GLN A 11 -7.08 -8.40 5.19
N ASN A 12 -7.73 -7.78 6.18
CA ASN A 12 -8.98 -8.30 6.74
C ASN A 12 -10.21 -8.14 5.81
N THR A 13 -10.10 -7.40 4.71
CA THR A 13 -11.18 -7.30 3.71
C THR A 13 -11.38 -8.60 2.94
N GLY A 14 -10.35 -9.46 2.87
CA GLY A 14 -10.35 -10.68 2.06
C GLY A 14 -10.22 -10.45 0.55
N THR A 15 -10.12 -9.18 0.12
CA THR A 15 -9.98 -8.78 -1.30
C THR A 15 -8.63 -8.16 -1.62
N VAL A 16 -7.93 -7.67 -0.60
CA VAL A 16 -6.60 -7.07 -0.72
C VAL A 16 -5.59 -8.02 -0.12
N PHE A 17 -4.62 -8.44 -0.92
CA PHE A 17 -3.46 -9.16 -0.43
C PHE A 17 -2.41 -8.16 0.04
N VAL A 18 -1.64 -8.47 1.07
CA VAL A 18 -0.59 -7.56 1.59
C VAL A 18 0.72 -8.31 1.74
N GLN A 19 1.74 -7.79 1.10
CA GLN A 19 3.11 -8.24 1.18
C GLN A 19 3.93 -7.36 2.12
N LYS A 20 4.92 -7.93 2.82
CA LYS A 20 5.76 -7.20 3.79
C LYS A 20 7.23 -7.56 3.64
N SER A 21 8.10 -6.56 3.62
CA SER A 21 9.56 -6.66 3.71
C SER A 21 10.08 -6.37 5.11
N GLN A 22 9.30 -5.64 5.90
CA GLN A 22 9.60 -5.19 7.26
C GLN A 22 8.34 -5.17 8.12
N LEU A 23 8.48 -4.93 9.41
CA LEU A 23 7.35 -4.86 10.33
C LEU A 23 6.47 -3.64 10.08
N GLY A 24 7.07 -2.47 9.77
CA GLY A 24 6.37 -1.24 9.44
C GLY A 24 5.92 -1.20 7.98
N GLY A 25 4.66 -0.84 7.74
CA GLY A 25 4.09 -0.72 6.40
C GLY A 25 3.60 -2.04 5.80
N GLY A 26 3.50 -2.06 4.50
CA GLY A 26 3.06 -3.21 3.70
C GLY A 26 2.57 -2.77 2.33
N SER A 27 2.81 -3.58 1.31
CA SER A 27 2.42 -3.33 -0.08
C SER A 27 1.10 -4.05 -0.38
N PRO A 28 0.00 -3.30 -0.60
CA PRO A 28 -1.27 -3.91 -0.98
C PRO A 28 -1.23 -4.38 -2.43
N THR A 29 -1.90 -5.50 -2.69
CA THR A 29 -2.08 -6.06 -4.04
C THR A 29 -3.57 -6.25 -4.30
N ILE A 30 -4.04 -5.74 -5.44
CA ILE A 30 -5.41 -5.89 -5.93
C ILE A 30 -5.34 -6.52 -7.32
N ARG A 31 -5.97 -7.69 -7.50
CA ARG A 31 -6.01 -8.40 -8.80
C ARG A 31 -4.61 -8.63 -9.42
N GLY A 32 -3.57 -8.81 -8.60
CA GLY A 32 -2.20 -9.01 -9.06
C GLY A 32 -1.41 -7.72 -9.35
N PHE A 33 -2.04 -6.56 -9.32
CA PHE A 33 -1.36 -5.27 -9.37
C PHE A 33 -0.97 -4.82 -7.97
N GLN A 34 0.18 -4.17 -7.84
CA GLN A 34 0.68 -3.62 -6.58
C GLN A 34 1.48 -2.33 -6.78
N ALA A 35 1.89 -1.73 -5.69
CA ALA A 35 2.83 -0.62 -5.65
C ALA A 35 2.35 0.58 -6.50
N ASN A 36 3.15 1.09 -7.43
CA ASN A 36 2.79 2.20 -8.31
C ASN A 36 1.68 1.89 -9.33
N ARG A 37 1.12 0.67 -9.34
CA ARG A 37 -0.04 0.26 -10.16
C ARG A 37 -1.35 0.21 -9.37
N ILE A 38 -1.28 0.54 -8.07
CA ILE A 38 -2.44 0.77 -7.21
C ILE A 38 -2.36 2.20 -6.69
N LEU A 39 -3.44 2.94 -6.82
CA LEU A 39 -3.49 4.29 -6.30
C LEU A 39 -3.96 4.30 -4.85
N LEU A 40 -3.14 4.87 -3.98
CA LEU A 40 -3.49 5.19 -2.60
C LEU A 40 -3.98 6.64 -2.53
N VAL A 41 -5.11 6.84 -1.87
CA VAL A 41 -5.73 8.16 -1.70
C VAL A 41 -6.09 8.37 -0.23
N VAL A 42 -5.76 9.51 0.33
CA VAL A 42 -6.18 9.91 1.69
C VAL A 42 -7.03 11.16 1.61
N ASP A 43 -8.28 11.07 2.07
CA ASP A 43 -9.23 12.18 2.05
C ASP A 43 -9.38 12.89 0.68
N GLY A 44 -9.24 12.15 -0.41
CA GLY A 44 -9.30 12.66 -1.78
C GLY A 44 -7.98 13.17 -2.33
N VAL A 45 -6.88 13.16 -1.55
CA VAL A 45 -5.54 13.54 -2.00
C VAL A 45 -4.75 12.29 -2.35
N ARG A 46 -4.10 12.27 -3.51
CA ARG A 46 -3.25 11.16 -3.96
C ARG A 46 -2.02 11.06 -3.07
N MET A 47 -1.66 9.84 -2.68
CA MET A 47 -0.41 9.55 -1.97
C MET A 47 0.72 9.17 -2.94
N ASN A 48 0.37 8.53 -4.07
CA ASN A 48 1.35 8.19 -5.10
C ASN A 48 1.97 9.48 -5.65
N ASN A 49 3.28 9.49 -5.77
CA ASN A 49 4.09 10.60 -6.24
C ASN A 49 5.21 10.13 -7.18
N ALA A 50 6.06 11.02 -7.63
CA ALA A 50 7.12 10.75 -8.59
C ALA A 50 8.10 9.64 -8.17
N ILE A 51 8.27 9.38 -6.86
CA ILE A 51 9.15 8.30 -6.35
C ILE A 51 8.37 7.05 -5.89
N THR A 52 7.07 6.99 -6.12
CA THR A 52 6.31 5.76 -5.82
C THR A 52 6.81 4.64 -6.72
N ARG A 53 7.45 3.66 -6.09
CA ARG A 53 8.22 2.62 -6.78
C ARG A 53 7.34 1.44 -7.22
N SER A 54 7.83 0.69 -8.20
CA SER A 54 7.42 -0.70 -8.41
C SER A 54 7.85 -1.57 -7.21
N GLY A 55 7.21 -2.72 -7.04
CA GLY A 55 7.59 -3.70 -6.02
C GLY A 55 7.07 -3.38 -4.61
N HIS A 56 7.91 -3.55 -3.61
CA HIS A 56 7.47 -3.51 -2.21
C HIS A 56 7.45 -2.08 -1.68
N THR A 57 6.26 -1.49 -1.50
CA THR A 57 6.09 -0.16 -0.92
C THR A 57 5.87 -0.23 0.58
N GLN A 58 6.20 0.87 1.28
CA GLN A 58 5.92 1.05 2.70
C GLN A 58 4.96 2.21 2.99
N ASP A 59 4.43 2.89 1.99
CA ASP A 59 3.72 4.18 2.11
C ASP A 59 2.54 4.15 3.09
N LEU A 60 1.88 2.98 3.24
CA LEU A 60 0.82 2.79 4.24
C LEU A 60 1.27 2.98 5.69
N ILE A 61 2.58 2.99 5.98
CA ILE A 61 3.08 3.31 7.32
C ILE A 61 2.74 4.76 7.71
N THR A 62 2.62 5.66 6.72
CA THR A 62 2.35 7.09 6.95
C THR A 62 0.86 7.40 7.15
N VAL A 63 0.02 6.40 7.42
CA VAL A 63 -1.42 6.57 7.65
C VAL A 63 -1.83 5.99 8.99
N ASP A 64 -2.33 6.83 9.87
CA ASP A 64 -2.91 6.42 11.15
C ASP A 64 -4.27 5.72 10.95
N GLN A 65 -4.30 4.41 11.13
CA GLN A 65 -5.53 3.62 11.03
C GLN A 65 -6.57 3.96 12.11
N TYR A 66 -6.15 4.54 13.23
CA TYR A 66 -7.06 4.89 14.33
C TYR A 66 -7.80 6.21 14.07
N ALA A 67 -7.23 7.04 13.20
CA ALA A 67 -7.88 8.25 12.72
C ALA A 67 -8.85 7.97 11.54
N LEU A 68 -8.87 6.75 10.95
CA LEU A 68 -9.75 6.42 9.85
C LEU A 68 -11.23 6.30 10.30
N ASP A 69 -12.13 6.81 9.47
CA ASP A 69 -13.56 6.54 9.51
C ASP A 69 -13.88 5.25 8.75
N ARG A 70 -13.37 5.14 7.51
CA ARG A 70 -13.53 3.98 6.64
C ARG A 70 -12.44 3.87 5.58
N VAL A 71 -12.37 2.69 4.99
CA VAL A 71 -11.53 2.40 3.81
C VAL A 71 -12.43 1.93 2.68
N GLU A 72 -12.27 2.51 1.50
CA GLU A 72 -12.96 2.11 0.29
C GLU A 72 -11.94 1.49 -0.67
N VAL A 73 -12.20 0.25 -1.08
CA VAL A 73 -11.36 -0.47 -2.06
C VAL A 73 -12.14 -0.60 -3.35
N VAL A 74 -11.63 -0.01 -4.41
CA VAL A 74 -12.19 -0.12 -5.76
C VAL A 74 -11.25 -0.99 -6.57
N SER A 75 -11.70 -2.18 -6.92
CA SER A 75 -10.91 -3.13 -7.72
C SER A 75 -11.11 -2.90 -9.21
N GLY A 76 -10.05 -3.17 -10.00
CA GLY A 76 -10.01 -2.94 -11.45
C GLY A 76 -9.63 -1.50 -11.81
N PRO A 77 -9.36 -1.22 -13.09
CA PRO A 77 -8.92 0.09 -13.55
C PRO A 77 -9.91 1.18 -13.18
N ASN A 78 -9.42 2.21 -12.52
CA ASN A 78 -10.23 3.34 -12.04
C ASN A 78 -9.64 4.69 -12.47
N SER A 79 -8.89 4.68 -13.58
CA SER A 79 -8.19 5.87 -14.06
C SER A 79 -9.12 6.99 -14.49
N VAL A 80 -10.37 6.71 -14.86
CA VAL A 80 -11.37 7.76 -15.17
C VAL A 80 -11.68 8.62 -13.95
N ALA A 81 -11.80 8.01 -12.77
CA ALA A 81 -12.09 8.75 -11.53
C ALA A 81 -10.85 9.39 -10.90
N TYR A 82 -9.70 8.70 -10.97
CA TYR A 82 -8.53 9.08 -10.17
C TYR A 82 -7.25 9.34 -10.98
N GLY A 83 -7.24 9.10 -12.29
CA GLY A 83 -6.10 9.36 -13.18
C GLY A 83 -5.08 8.22 -13.25
N SER A 84 -3.80 8.58 -13.46
CA SER A 84 -2.67 7.64 -13.53
C SER A 84 -2.58 6.74 -12.30
N ASP A 85 -1.90 5.60 -12.41
CA ASP A 85 -1.55 4.63 -11.34
C ASP A 85 -2.71 3.74 -10.86
N ALA A 86 -3.95 4.03 -11.24
CA ALA A 86 -5.11 3.20 -10.88
C ALA A 86 -5.33 2.04 -11.87
N LEU A 87 -4.28 1.26 -12.21
CA LEU A 87 -4.36 0.12 -13.11
C LEU A 87 -5.08 -1.08 -12.48
N GLY A 88 -4.67 -1.43 -11.27
CA GLY A 88 -5.23 -2.56 -10.51
C GLY A 88 -6.41 -2.17 -9.63
N GLY A 89 -6.46 -0.91 -9.22
CA GLY A 89 -7.48 -0.38 -8.34
C GLY A 89 -7.06 0.85 -7.57
N THR A 90 -7.96 1.29 -6.70
CA THR A 90 -7.75 2.43 -5.80
C THR A 90 -8.11 2.04 -4.37
N ILE A 91 -7.28 2.43 -3.42
CA ILE A 91 -7.56 2.34 -1.99
C ILE A 91 -7.73 3.76 -1.46
N HIS A 92 -8.94 4.10 -1.08
CA HIS A 92 -9.29 5.41 -0.52
C HIS A 92 -9.44 5.31 0.99
N LEU A 93 -8.51 5.89 1.71
CA LEU A 93 -8.43 5.96 3.16
C LEU A 93 -9.09 7.27 3.60
N ILE A 94 -10.22 7.17 4.27
CA ILE A 94 -11.02 8.34 4.66
C ILE A 94 -10.92 8.50 6.16
N THR A 95 -10.31 9.60 6.61
CA THR A 95 -10.15 9.89 8.02
C THR A 95 -11.40 10.55 8.59
N ARG A 96 -11.61 10.44 9.90
CA ARG A 96 -12.76 11.02 10.59
C ARG A 96 -12.88 12.52 10.29
N SER A 97 -14.10 12.97 10.05
CA SER A 97 -14.40 14.39 9.80
C SER A 97 -15.36 14.91 10.86
N PRO A 98 -15.05 16.03 11.52
CA PRO A 98 -15.90 16.57 12.58
C PRO A 98 -17.25 17.01 12.04
N GLN A 99 -18.29 16.78 12.83
CA GLN A 99 -19.67 17.04 12.46
C GLN A 99 -20.18 18.33 13.10
N PHE A 100 -20.97 19.09 12.35
CA PHE A 100 -21.65 20.26 12.91
C PHE A 100 -22.83 19.83 13.78
N MET A 101 -23.15 20.67 14.76
CA MET A 101 -24.30 20.49 15.63
C MET A 101 -25.41 21.48 15.27
N GLY A 102 -26.68 21.07 15.39
CA GLY A 102 -27.83 21.95 15.10
C GLY A 102 -28.12 23.00 16.17
N ALA A 103 -27.55 22.85 17.37
CA ALA A 103 -27.77 23.75 18.50
C ALA A 103 -26.67 24.83 18.63
N ASP A 104 -26.95 25.90 19.31
CA ASP A 104 -25.99 26.99 19.57
C ASP A 104 -24.99 26.67 20.70
N SER A 105 -25.01 25.42 21.21
CA SER A 105 -24.06 24.92 22.22
C SER A 105 -22.90 24.19 21.55
N ILE A 106 -21.74 24.20 22.20
CA ILE A 106 -20.59 23.39 21.79
C ILE A 106 -20.66 22.07 22.59
N ARG A 107 -20.53 20.95 21.87
CA ARG A 107 -20.40 19.62 22.45
C ARG A 107 -19.00 19.08 22.19
N THR A 108 -18.36 18.61 23.26
CA THR A 108 -17.10 17.90 23.20
C THR A 108 -17.35 16.40 23.32
N THR A 109 -16.75 15.61 22.45
CA THR A 109 -16.72 14.15 22.53
C THR A 109 -15.29 13.70 22.27
N GLY A 110 -14.92 12.57 22.81
CA GLY A 110 -13.59 12.04 22.56
C GLY A 110 -13.49 10.55 22.83
N ASP A 111 -12.41 9.99 22.38
CA ASP A 111 -12.01 8.63 22.71
C ASP A 111 -10.50 8.55 22.96
N ALA A 112 -10.12 7.67 23.84
CA ALA A 112 -8.73 7.34 24.10
C ALA A 112 -8.59 5.85 24.37
N PHE A 113 -7.46 5.26 23.99
CA PHE A 113 -7.16 3.89 24.36
C PHE A 113 -5.67 3.67 24.57
N VAL A 114 -5.38 2.64 25.35
CA VAL A 114 -4.07 2.02 25.45
C VAL A 114 -4.18 0.57 25.03
N ARG A 115 -3.17 0.08 24.33
CA ARG A 115 -3.12 -1.27 23.77
C ARG A 115 -1.76 -1.89 23.99
N TYR A 116 -1.77 -3.18 24.27
CA TYR A 116 -0.58 -4.04 24.30
C TYR A 116 -0.83 -5.29 23.46
N ALA A 117 0.19 -5.72 22.69
CA ALA A 117 0.17 -6.98 21.95
C ALA A 117 1.50 -7.73 22.11
N THR A 118 1.43 -9.06 22.30
CA THR A 118 2.58 -9.86 22.72
C THR A 118 3.58 -10.18 21.61
N ALA A 119 3.13 -10.37 20.36
CA ALA A 119 4.01 -10.86 19.29
C ALA A 119 5.14 -9.90 18.91
N ALA A 120 4.90 -8.59 19.02
CA ALA A 120 5.91 -7.55 18.79
C ALA A 120 6.08 -6.64 20.01
N HIS A 121 5.65 -7.06 21.20
CA HIS A 121 5.64 -6.21 22.41
C HIS A 121 5.06 -4.82 22.13
N GLU A 122 4.06 -4.76 21.25
CA GLU A 122 3.42 -3.51 20.84
C GLU A 122 2.84 -2.77 22.02
N LYS A 123 3.14 -1.48 22.10
CA LYS A 123 2.53 -0.53 23.03
C LYS A 123 2.01 0.64 22.21
N THR A 124 0.70 0.81 22.19
CA THR A 124 0.05 1.90 21.44
C THR A 124 -0.84 2.70 22.38
N ALA A 125 -0.72 4.02 22.33
CA ALA A 125 -1.61 4.96 22.98
C ALA A 125 -2.22 5.89 21.94
N HIS A 126 -3.52 6.13 22.03
CA HIS A 126 -4.27 6.99 21.13
C HIS A 126 -5.22 7.89 21.90
N ALA A 127 -5.41 9.12 21.41
CA ALA A 127 -6.44 10.03 21.87
C ALA A 127 -7.03 10.79 20.68
N GLY A 128 -8.35 10.87 20.63
CA GLY A 128 -9.12 11.65 19.68
C GLY A 128 -10.11 12.55 20.38
N ILE A 129 -10.18 13.83 20.00
CA ILE A 129 -11.12 14.82 20.54
C ILE A 129 -11.86 15.48 19.41
N GLU A 130 -13.19 15.51 19.49
CA GLU A 130 -14.05 16.20 18.53
C GLU A 130 -14.84 17.31 19.23
N LEU A 131 -14.71 18.53 18.72
CA LEU A 131 -15.53 19.67 19.11
C LEU A 131 -16.60 19.90 18.06
N ARG A 132 -17.87 19.94 18.45
CA ARG A 132 -19.03 20.11 17.58
C ARG A 132 -19.76 21.37 17.95
N GLY A 133 -19.68 22.37 17.08
CA GLY A 133 -20.46 23.60 17.18
C GLY A 133 -21.36 23.79 15.97
N LYS A 134 -22.15 24.86 15.96
CA LYS A 134 -23.09 25.17 14.88
C LYS A 134 -22.38 25.57 13.59
N LYS A 135 -21.31 26.34 13.69
CA LYS A 135 -20.55 26.88 12.54
C LYS A 135 -19.11 26.37 12.51
N LEU A 136 -18.54 25.96 13.63
CA LEU A 136 -17.18 25.46 13.73
C LEU A 136 -17.20 24.07 14.35
N ALA A 137 -16.46 23.16 13.76
CA ALA A 137 -16.21 21.83 14.27
C ALA A 137 -14.74 21.47 14.07
N SER A 138 -14.12 20.74 15.01
CA SER A 138 -12.76 20.22 14.89
C SER A 138 -12.66 18.78 15.32
N PHE A 139 -11.68 18.08 14.77
CA PHE A 139 -11.27 16.75 15.19
C PHE A 139 -9.74 16.69 15.24
N THR A 140 -9.21 16.48 16.44
CA THR A 140 -7.79 16.30 16.72
C THR A 140 -7.53 14.86 17.11
N SER A 141 -6.50 14.24 16.53
CA SER A 141 -6.08 12.87 16.83
C SER A 141 -4.57 12.81 17.02
N ILE A 142 -4.14 12.06 18.03
CA ILE A 142 -2.75 11.72 18.28
C ILE A 142 -2.63 10.23 18.56
N THR A 143 -1.66 9.58 17.91
CA THR A 143 -1.33 8.17 18.12
C THR A 143 0.16 8.01 18.28
N ALA A 144 0.61 7.32 19.33
CA ALA A 144 1.99 6.92 19.54
C ALA A 144 2.08 5.40 19.67
N SER A 145 2.96 4.79 18.90
CA SER A 145 3.16 3.33 18.87
C SER A 145 4.63 2.97 19.03
N ASP A 146 4.91 1.93 19.80
CA ASP A 146 6.23 1.34 20.02
C ASP A 146 6.13 -0.16 19.74
N PHE A 147 6.82 -0.65 18.72
CA PHE A 147 6.87 -2.05 18.32
C PHE A 147 8.28 -2.57 18.60
N GLY A 148 8.39 -3.58 19.44
CA GLY A 148 9.61 -4.36 19.59
C GLY A 148 9.79 -5.38 18.49
N ASP A 149 10.81 -6.23 18.62
CA ASP A 149 11.11 -7.28 17.65
C ASP A 149 10.00 -8.31 17.55
N LEU A 150 9.69 -8.68 16.31
CA LEU A 150 8.57 -9.56 16.01
C LEU A 150 8.90 -11.02 16.28
N ARG A 151 8.12 -11.65 17.15
CA ARG A 151 8.11 -13.10 17.34
C ARG A 151 7.19 -13.76 16.31
N GLN A 152 7.74 -14.62 15.47
CA GLN A 152 6.99 -15.46 14.53
C GLN A 152 6.46 -16.73 15.19
N GLY A 153 5.59 -17.47 14.50
CA GLY A 153 5.07 -18.75 14.99
C GLY A 153 6.14 -19.84 15.11
N SER A 154 5.93 -20.74 16.05
CA SER A 154 6.83 -21.88 16.31
C SER A 154 6.39 -23.17 15.63
N THR A 155 5.10 -23.30 15.27
CA THR A 155 4.52 -24.46 14.59
C THR A 155 4.82 -24.39 13.09
N ARG A 156 5.68 -25.24 12.60
CA ARG A 156 6.11 -25.33 11.20
C ARG A 156 5.65 -26.62 10.55
N ASN A 157 5.49 -26.57 9.23
CA ASN A 157 5.33 -27.78 8.46
C ASN A 157 6.63 -28.61 8.56
N PRO A 158 6.56 -29.93 8.84
CA PRO A 158 7.74 -30.79 8.96
C PRO A 158 8.67 -30.79 7.73
N PHE A 159 8.15 -30.48 6.54
CA PHE A 159 8.97 -30.36 5.32
C PHE A 159 9.77 -29.04 5.25
N TYR A 160 9.50 -28.07 6.15
CA TYR A 160 10.11 -26.73 6.13
C TYR A 160 10.43 -26.25 7.55
N GLU A 161 11.09 -27.08 8.34
CA GLU A 161 11.34 -26.81 9.76
C GLU A 161 12.14 -25.53 10.01
N ASP A 162 12.95 -25.12 9.03
CA ASP A 162 13.78 -23.90 9.13
C ASP A 162 13.14 -22.65 8.54
N LEU A 163 11.91 -22.74 7.98
CA LEU A 163 11.26 -21.59 7.39
C LEU A 163 11.18 -20.43 8.38
N GLY A 164 11.82 -19.31 8.02
CA GLY A 164 11.84 -18.08 8.78
C GLY A 164 12.70 -18.09 10.04
N ARG A 165 13.35 -19.20 10.41
CA ARG A 165 14.30 -19.21 11.52
C ARG A 165 15.48 -18.29 11.24
N MET A 166 15.85 -17.48 12.21
CA MET A 166 17.03 -16.64 12.17
C MET A 166 17.95 -17.04 13.33
N PRO A 167 18.94 -17.92 13.07
CA PRO A 167 19.72 -18.52 14.15
C PRO A 167 20.84 -17.61 14.67
N TYR A 168 21.06 -16.45 14.08
CA TYR A 168 22.11 -15.51 14.47
C TYR A 168 21.60 -14.05 14.50
N GLU A 169 22.41 -13.18 15.11
CA GLU A 169 22.35 -11.73 15.01
C GLU A 169 23.73 -11.17 14.67
N VAL A 170 23.76 -9.99 14.08
CA VAL A 170 25.00 -9.25 13.83
C VAL A 170 25.10 -8.15 14.86
N VAL A 171 26.18 -8.14 15.62
CA VAL A 171 26.51 -7.10 16.60
C VAL A 171 27.87 -6.49 16.29
N ARG A 172 28.08 -5.22 16.65
CA ARG A 172 29.41 -4.59 16.52
C ARG A 172 30.09 -4.59 17.88
N GLU A 173 31.24 -5.27 17.98
CA GLU A 173 32.07 -5.35 19.18
C GLU A 173 33.49 -4.95 18.87
N SER A 174 34.05 -4.04 19.70
CA SER A 174 35.42 -3.54 19.55
C SER A 174 35.76 -3.08 18.12
N GLY A 175 34.80 -2.45 17.43
CA GLY A 175 34.97 -1.97 16.06
C GLY A 175 34.82 -3.03 14.95
N MET A 176 34.47 -4.25 15.28
CA MET A 176 34.27 -5.35 14.31
C MET A 176 32.85 -5.89 14.37
N ASP A 177 32.36 -6.33 13.22
CA ASP A 177 31.08 -7.04 13.17
C ASP A 177 31.29 -8.49 13.60
N VAL A 178 30.46 -8.97 14.53
CA VAL A 178 30.50 -10.31 15.07
C VAL A 178 29.14 -10.97 14.88
N VAL A 179 29.15 -12.19 14.36
CA VAL A 179 27.94 -13.02 14.29
C VAL A 179 27.75 -13.73 15.63
N LYS A 180 26.68 -13.42 16.32
CA LYS A 180 26.27 -14.08 17.56
C LYS A 180 25.09 -15.01 17.33
N ARG A 181 24.96 -16.03 18.18
CA ARG A 181 23.79 -16.89 18.18
C ARG A 181 22.58 -16.10 18.67
N ASN A 182 21.47 -16.22 17.95
CA ASN A 182 20.17 -15.75 18.42
C ASN A 182 19.62 -16.81 19.40
N ASP A 183 19.37 -16.44 20.66
CA ASP A 183 18.89 -17.35 21.69
C ASP A 183 17.50 -17.90 21.38
N ASP A 184 16.66 -17.13 20.68
CA ASP A 184 15.37 -17.57 20.19
C ASP A 184 15.21 -17.28 18.68
N SER A 185 15.49 -18.27 17.86
CA SER A 185 15.44 -18.19 16.39
C SER A 185 14.05 -17.85 15.83
N ASN A 186 13.00 -17.80 16.66
CA ASN A 186 11.68 -17.34 16.28
C ASN A 186 11.50 -15.82 16.49
N VAL A 187 12.42 -15.15 17.17
CA VAL A 187 12.43 -13.70 17.29
C VAL A 187 13.21 -13.12 16.11
N GLN A 188 12.55 -12.28 15.34
CA GLN A 188 13.11 -11.59 14.19
C GLN A 188 13.80 -10.31 14.69
N LEU A 189 15.02 -10.47 15.21
CA LEU A 189 15.81 -9.40 15.84
C LEU A 189 16.07 -8.26 14.87
N GLY A 190 15.98 -7.02 15.38
CA GLY A 190 16.13 -5.82 14.55
C GLY A 190 14.94 -5.55 13.63
N SER A 191 13.72 -5.96 13.99
CA SER A 191 12.52 -5.64 13.22
C SER A 191 11.64 -4.55 13.85
N GLY A 192 11.93 -4.16 15.09
CA GLY A 192 11.15 -3.17 15.86
C GLY A 192 11.30 -1.74 15.34
N TYR A 193 10.30 -0.88 15.62
CA TYR A 193 10.30 0.55 15.29
C TYR A 193 9.25 1.31 16.12
N LYS A 194 9.33 2.64 16.10
CA LYS A 194 8.37 3.55 16.76
C LYS A 194 7.70 4.45 15.73
N GLN A 195 6.50 4.94 16.05
CA GLN A 195 5.73 5.82 15.17
C GLN A 195 4.91 6.82 15.97
N LEU A 196 4.81 8.04 15.44
CA LEU A 196 3.96 9.11 15.93
C LEU A 196 3.11 9.65 14.77
N ASP A 197 1.80 9.72 14.99
CA ASP A 197 0.82 10.23 14.03
C ASP A 197 0.00 11.34 14.66
N LEU A 198 -0.18 12.44 13.94
CA LEU A 198 -0.99 13.59 14.31
C LEU A 198 -1.97 13.92 13.18
N LEU A 199 -3.20 14.21 13.53
CA LEU A 199 -4.22 14.70 12.58
C LEU A 199 -5.03 15.82 13.22
N GLU A 200 -5.23 16.90 12.46
CA GLU A 200 -6.16 17.97 12.80
C GLU A 200 -7.08 18.26 11.61
N LYS A 201 -8.38 18.22 11.84
CA LYS A 201 -9.39 18.68 10.87
C LYS A 201 -10.25 19.77 11.47
N LEU A 202 -10.29 20.90 10.79
CA LEU A 202 -11.16 22.02 11.10
C LEU A 202 -12.22 22.17 10.02
N ARG A 203 -13.48 22.33 10.39
CA ARG A 203 -14.58 22.62 9.48
C ARG A 203 -15.29 23.89 9.93
N TYR A 204 -15.47 24.82 8.99
CA TYR A 204 -16.17 26.07 9.22
C TYR A 204 -17.29 26.25 8.20
N ARG A 205 -18.51 26.49 8.69
CA ARG A 205 -19.68 26.79 7.88
C ARG A 205 -19.88 28.31 7.80
N SER A 206 -19.50 28.93 6.67
CA SER A 206 -19.62 30.40 6.48
C SER A 206 -21.05 30.83 6.10
N GLY A 207 -21.88 29.90 5.62
CA GLY A 207 -23.26 30.12 5.25
C GLY A 207 -24.08 28.84 5.21
N LYS A 208 -25.28 28.90 4.61
CA LYS A 208 -26.14 27.72 4.48
C LYS A 208 -25.57 26.68 3.51
N HIS A 209 -24.79 27.13 2.53
CA HIS A 209 -24.36 26.34 1.38
C HIS A 209 -22.85 26.20 1.25
N VAL A 210 -22.07 26.81 2.13
CA VAL A 210 -20.61 26.87 2.00
C VAL A 210 -19.95 26.31 3.27
N VAL A 211 -19.09 25.31 3.07
CA VAL A 211 -18.28 24.72 4.12
C VAL A 211 -16.82 24.78 3.71
N HIS A 212 -15.98 25.24 4.61
CA HIS A 212 -14.54 25.25 4.53
C HIS A 212 -14.00 24.11 5.39
N GLN A 213 -13.03 23.36 4.91
CA GLN A 213 -12.34 22.34 5.70
C GLN A 213 -10.84 22.49 5.53
N LEU A 214 -10.13 22.49 6.62
CA LEU A 214 -8.67 22.34 6.67
C LEU A 214 -8.36 20.94 7.22
N ASN A 215 -7.43 20.23 6.58
CA ASN A 215 -6.96 18.92 6.98
C ASN A 215 -5.43 18.94 7.04
N LEU A 216 -4.91 18.75 8.23
CA LEU A 216 -3.48 18.72 8.51
C LEU A 216 -3.13 17.33 9.05
N GLN A 217 -2.14 16.69 8.46
CA GLN A 217 -1.64 15.38 8.91
C GLN A 217 -0.13 15.43 9.00
N PHE A 218 0.40 14.83 10.04
CA PHE A 218 1.83 14.62 10.23
C PHE A 218 2.07 13.21 10.73
N THR A 219 2.97 12.50 10.10
CA THR A 219 3.43 11.17 10.53
C THR A 219 4.94 11.13 10.50
N THR A 220 5.54 10.54 11.53
CA THR A 220 6.97 10.25 11.57
C THR A 220 7.22 8.93 12.27
N SER A 221 8.34 8.28 11.95
CA SER A 221 8.80 7.05 12.61
C SER A 221 10.24 7.18 13.11
N SER A 222 10.67 6.25 13.95
CA SER A 222 12.10 5.94 14.10
C SER A 222 12.61 5.23 12.83
N ASP A 223 13.86 4.82 12.85
CA ASP A 223 14.38 3.88 11.85
C ASP A 223 13.47 2.65 11.76
N VAL A 224 13.20 2.22 10.52
CA VAL A 224 12.38 1.04 10.21
C VAL A 224 13.27 0.01 9.51
N PRO A 225 13.78 -1.00 10.26
CA PRO A 225 14.70 -1.97 9.70
C PRO A 225 14.08 -2.81 8.58
N ARG A 226 14.83 -3.02 7.52
CA ARG A 226 14.52 -3.90 6.39
C ARG A 226 14.91 -5.33 6.74
N TYR A 227 14.04 -6.01 7.50
CA TYR A 227 14.32 -7.35 8.00
C TYR A 227 14.59 -8.37 6.88
N ASP A 228 13.90 -8.26 5.75
CA ASP A 228 14.15 -9.09 4.56
C ASP A 228 15.61 -9.05 4.09
N ARG A 229 16.28 -7.91 4.23
CA ARG A 229 17.69 -7.73 3.87
C ARG A 229 18.63 -8.17 4.98
N LEU A 230 18.28 -7.92 6.24
CA LEU A 230 19.06 -8.33 7.41
C LEU A 230 19.09 -9.86 7.59
N SER A 231 18.07 -10.55 7.12
CA SER A 231 17.99 -12.03 7.18
C SER A 231 18.68 -12.75 6.02
N THR A 232 19.33 -12.03 5.09
CA THR A 232 20.04 -12.62 3.96
C THR A 232 21.46 -13.01 4.36
N TYR A 233 21.84 -14.26 4.11
CA TYR A 233 23.19 -14.78 4.41
C TYR A 233 23.63 -15.85 3.41
N THR A 234 24.92 -16.13 3.40
CA THR A 234 25.52 -17.31 2.77
C THR A 234 26.20 -18.17 3.84
N MET A 235 26.60 -19.38 3.48
CA MET A 235 27.43 -20.23 4.34
C MET A 235 28.83 -20.29 3.75
N ASP A 236 29.84 -20.10 4.59
CA ASP A 236 31.25 -20.34 4.19
C ASP A 236 31.59 -21.82 4.10
N SER A 237 32.80 -22.12 3.66
CA SER A 237 33.29 -23.51 3.55
C SER A 237 33.38 -24.23 4.90
N ALA A 238 33.40 -23.53 6.01
CA ALA A 238 33.41 -24.06 7.37
C ALA A 238 32.00 -24.25 7.96
N GLY A 239 30.93 -23.85 7.19
CA GLY A 239 29.54 -23.91 7.64
C GLY A 239 29.14 -22.77 8.56
N SER A 240 29.90 -21.65 8.57
CA SER A 240 29.56 -20.47 9.36
C SER A 240 28.64 -19.53 8.57
N TYR A 241 27.74 -18.85 9.28
CA TYR A 241 26.87 -17.84 8.67
C TYR A 241 27.66 -16.59 8.28
N VAL A 242 27.55 -16.18 7.03
CA VAL A 242 28.10 -14.93 6.49
C VAL A 242 26.95 -14.03 6.09
N PRO A 243 26.53 -13.09 6.96
CA PRO A 243 25.47 -12.14 6.66
C PRO A 243 25.85 -11.23 5.48
N ARG A 244 24.88 -10.84 4.65
CA ARG A 244 25.10 -9.88 3.59
C ARG A 244 25.24 -8.45 4.13
N PHE A 245 24.37 -8.08 5.06
CA PHE A 245 24.30 -6.75 5.65
C PHE A 245 24.44 -6.83 7.17
N ALA A 246 25.19 -5.89 7.74
CA ALA A 246 25.21 -5.64 9.17
C ALA A 246 24.12 -4.64 9.58
N GLN A 247 23.75 -3.73 8.69
CA GLN A 247 22.68 -2.74 8.88
C GLN A 247 21.93 -2.54 7.58
N TRP A 248 20.61 -2.43 7.65
CA TRP A 248 19.76 -2.01 6.56
C TRP A 248 18.44 -1.49 7.13
N TYR A 249 18.15 -0.20 6.95
CA TYR A 249 16.93 0.42 7.47
C TYR A 249 16.47 1.60 6.61
N TYR A 250 15.19 1.86 6.63
CA TYR A 250 14.62 3.14 6.28
C TYR A 250 14.58 3.99 7.53
N GLY A 251 15.06 5.18 7.52
CA GLY A 251 15.00 5.99 8.71
C GLY A 251 14.57 7.40 8.40
N PRO A 252 14.08 8.17 9.32
CA PRO A 252 12.67 8.12 9.70
C PRO A 252 11.76 8.28 8.47
N GLN A 253 10.64 7.57 8.43
CA GLN A 253 9.61 7.80 7.41
C GLN A 253 8.78 9.00 7.84
N GLN A 254 8.75 10.06 7.05
CA GLN A 254 8.05 11.30 7.40
C GLN A 254 7.11 11.74 6.29
N ARG A 255 5.90 12.15 6.67
CA ARG A 255 4.94 12.74 5.74
C ARG A 255 4.19 13.88 6.43
N VAL A 256 4.06 15.00 5.71
CA VAL A 256 3.17 16.12 6.03
C VAL A 256 2.13 16.24 4.93
N LEU A 257 0.87 16.44 5.29
CA LEU A 257 -0.21 16.80 4.38
C LEU A 257 -0.93 18.02 4.92
N ALA A 258 -1.09 19.05 4.08
CA ALA A 258 -1.97 20.18 4.30
C ALA A 258 -2.94 20.27 3.12
N ALA A 259 -4.23 20.10 3.37
CA ALA A 259 -5.27 20.21 2.34
C ALA A 259 -6.39 21.11 2.82
N TYR A 260 -6.74 22.06 1.98
CA TYR A 260 -7.93 22.89 2.19
C TYR A 260 -9.01 22.46 1.22
N ARG A 261 -10.25 22.33 1.70
CA ARG A 261 -11.40 21.99 0.87
C ARG A 261 -12.49 23.05 1.03
N LEU A 262 -12.92 23.60 -0.09
CA LEU A 262 -14.11 24.40 -0.19
C LEU A 262 -15.25 23.55 -0.77
N GLU A 263 -16.33 23.40 -0.02
CA GLU A 263 -17.54 22.69 -0.45
C GLU A 263 -18.67 23.72 -0.64
N VAL A 264 -19.29 23.72 -1.82
CA VAL A 264 -20.45 24.53 -2.15
C VAL A 264 -21.60 23.60 -2.51
N ASP A 265 -22.66 23.60 -1.68
CA ASP A 265 -23.88 22.81 -1.87
C ASP A 265 -25.04 23.79 -2.17
N LYS A 266 -25.14 24.16 -3.43
CA LYS A 266 -26.12 25.15 -3.91
C LYS A 266 -26.41 24.88 -5.38
N GLU A 267 -27.68 24.66 -5.72
CA GLU A 267 -28.10 24.50 -7.09
C GLU A 267 -27.77 25.75 -7.92
N ALA A 268 -27.02 25.55 -8.99
CA ALA A 268 -26.69 26.52 -10.01
C ALA A 268 -27.00 25.93 -11.40
N SER A 269 -26.87 26.71 -12.46
CA SER A 269 -27.15 26.25 -13.83
C SER A 269 -26.27 25.09 -14.24
N TRP A 270 -25.02 25.07 -13.78
CA TRP A 270 -23.99 24.10 -14.19
C TRP A 270 -23.54 23.16 -13.07
N TYR A 271 -23.86 23.38 -11.81
CA TYR A 271 -23.62 22.45 -10.72
C TYR A 271 -24.71 22.51 -9.65
N ASP A 272 -24.85 21.43 -8.88
CA ASP A 272 -25.62 21.38 -7.64
C ASP A 272 -24.67 21.30 -6.45
N LYS A 273 -23.51 20.67 -6.67
CA LYS A 273 -22.42 20.66 -5.71
C LYS A 273 -21.09 20.90 -6.40
N ALA A 274 -20.22 21.67 -5.74
CA ALA A 274 -18.86 21.91 -6.20
C ALA A 274 -17.89 21.74 -5.02
N ARG A 275 -16.71 21.17 -5.31
CA ARG A 275 -15.61 21.02 -4.37
C ARG A 275 -14.32 21.50 -5.02
N PHE A 276 -13.54 22.25 -4.27
CA PHE A 276 -12.21 22.71 -4.68
C PHE A 276 -11.22 22.34 -3.59
N THR A 277 -10.17 21.62 -3.95
CA THR A 277 -9.22 21.09 -2.97
C THR A 277 -7.77 21.39 -3.39
N PRO A 278 -7.21 22.59 -3.07
CA PRO A 278 -5.76 22.75 -3.05
C PRO A 278 -5.12 21.94 -1.92
N CYS A 279 -3.95 21.36 -2.18
CA CYS A 279 -3.18 20.61 -1.19
C CYS A 279 -1.67 20.77 -1.42
N TRP A 280 -0.94 20.61 -0.34
CA TRP A 280 0.50 20.43 -0.32
C TRP A 280 0.87 19.21 0.48
N GLN A 281 1.83 18.44 -0.01
CA GLN A 281 2.42 17.30 0.71
C GLN A 281 3.93 17.41 0.64
N HIS A 282 4.58 17.06 1.76
CA HIS A 282 6.00 16.81 1.83
C HIS A 282 6.24 15.40 2.34
N GLN A 283 7.12 14.66 1.67
CA GLN A 283 7.47 13.30 2.04
C GLN A 283 8.98 13.11 2.01
N GLU A 284 9.52 12.58 3.10
CA GLU A 284 10.91 12.16 3.18
C GLU A 284 11.00 10.63 3.24
N GLN A 285 11.87 10.08 2.42
CA GLN A 285 12.26 8.67 2.45
C GLN A 285 13.77 8.58 2.47
N THR A 286 14.31 7.82 3.41
CA THR A 286 15.76 7.60 3.47
C THR A 286 16.07 6.10 3.45
N ARG A 287 17.28 5.76 3.03
CA ARG A 287 17.80 4.39 3.02
C ARG A 287 19.21 4.38 3.50
N HIS A 288 19.49 3.51 4.47
CA HIS A 288 20.79 3.39 5.09
C HIS A 288 21.17 1.90 5.11
N PHE A 289 22.37 1.59 4.61
CA PHE A 289 22.82 0.20 4.64
C PHE A 289 24.33 0.08 4.71
N ARG A 290 24.76 -0.94 5.40
CA ARG A 290 26.15 -1.29 5.59
C ARG A 290 26.32 -2.80 5.42
N ARG A 291 27.25 -3.19 4.56
CA ARG A 291 27.59 -4.60 4.37
C ARG A 291 28.27 -5.14 5.62
N PHE A 292 28.15 -6.45 5.85
CA PHE A 292 28.85 -7.15 6.93
C PHE A 292 30.36 -6.99 6.78
N CYS A 293 31.07 -6.76 7.89
CA CYS A 293 32.50 -6.48 7.97
C CYS A 293 32.98 -5.23 7.21
N SER A 294 32.09 -4.31 6.83
CA SER A 294 32.44 -3.03 6.22
C SER A 294 32.26 -1.90 7.23
N SER A 295 33.17 -0.93 7.25
CA SER A 295 32.98 0.33 7.98
C SER A 295 32.14 1.34 7.19
N ASN A 296 31.87 1.09 5.90
CA ASN A 296 31.25 2.02 4.98
C ASN A 296 29.71 1.91 5.06
N LEU A 297 29.04 2.89 5.67
CA LEU A 297 27.59 3.02 5.75
C LEU A 297 27.10 3.97 4.65
N GLY A 298 26.32 3.43 3.71
CA GLY A 298 25.71 4.20 2.64
C GLY A 298 24.42 4.88 3.11
N HIS A 299 24.25 6.15 2.77
CA HIS A 299 23.09 6.98 3.07
C HIS A 299 22.49 7.51 1.77
N ASN A 300 21.19 7.28 1.57
CA ASN A 300 20.40 7.88 0.49
C ASN A 300 19.22 8.64 1.08
N PHE A 301 18.98 9.84 0.60
CA PHE A 301 17.90 10.74 1.04
C PHE A 301 17.08 11.16 -0.16
N GLU A 302 15.78 10.96 -0.11
CA GLU A 302 14.84 11.39 -1.13
C GLU A 302 13.77 12.25 -0.48
N GLN A 303 13.56 13.44 -1.02
CA GLN A 303 12.52 14.38 -0.61
C GLN A 303 11.60 14.65 -1.80
N VAL A 304 10.30 14.71 -1.52
CA VAL A 304 9.28 15.02 -2.53
C VAL A 304 8.34 16.05 -1.98
N ASP A 305 8.22 17.16 -2.69
CA ASP A 305 7.19 18.16 -2.49
C ASP A 305 6.13 18.06 -3.59
N VAL A 306 4.87 18.02 -3.19
CA VAL A 306 3.71 17.91 -4.09
C VAL A 306 2.76 19.05 -3.85
N LEU A 307 2.48 19.85 -4.89
CA LEU A 307 1.39 20.80 -4.93
C LEU A 307 0.27 20.23 -5.80
N GLY A 308 -0.93 20.16 -5.26
CA GLY A 308 -2.10 19.61 -5.94
C GLY A 308 -3.29 20.54 -5.87
N PHE A 309 -4.15 20.42 -6.88
CA PHE A 309 -5.45 21.09 -6.91
C PHE A 309 -6.45 20.18 -7.63
N SER A 310 -7.62 19.96 -7.02
CA SER A 310 -8.77 19.34 -7.69
C SER A 310 -9.99 20.23 -7.65
N ALA A 311 -10.78 20.15 -8.73
CA ALA A 311 -12.09 20.78 -8.85
C ALA A 311 -13.10 19.75 -9.32
N ASP A 312 -14.07 19.42 -8.47
CA ASP A 312 -15.08 18.40 -8.71
C ASP A 312 -16.47 19.00 -8.66
N MET A 313 -17.31 18.73 -9.65
CA MET A 313 -18.66 19.24 -9.75
C MET A 313 -19.64 18.11 -9.98
N GLU A 314 -20.82 18.23 -9.39
CA GLU A 314 -21.93 17.30 -9.56
C GLU A 314 -23.15 18.07 -10.03
N LYS A 315 -23.83 17.59 -11.07
CA LYS A 315 -25.10 18.14 -11.58
C LYS A 315 -26.09 17.03 -11.85
N ARG A 316 -27.30 17.17 -11.31
CA ARG A 316 -28.40 16.24 -11.58
C ARG A 316 -29.45 16.93 -12.48
N ILE A 317 -29.80 16.27 -13.58
CA ILE A 317 -30.80 16.75 -14.55
C ILE A 317 -31.76 15.58 -14.81
N GLY A 318 -32.88 15.58 -14.08
CA GLY A 318 -33.86 14.53 -14.17
C GLY A 318 -33.28 13.16 -13.78
N ARG A 319 -33.12 12.23 -14.76
CA ARG A 319 -32.54 10.89 -14.57
C ARG A 319 -31.04 10.84 -14.83
N HIS A 320 -30.44 11.95 -15.21
CA HIS A 320 -29.02 12.05 -15.53
C HIS A 320 -28.27 12.64 -14.32
N GLU A 321 -27.18 12.01 -13.91
CA GLU A 321 -26.23 12.55 -12.95
C GLU A 321 -24.89 12.71 -13.67
N LEU A 322 -24.38 13.92 -13.69
CA LEU A 322 -23.08 14.27 -14.24
C LEU A 322 -22.12 14.61 -13.10
N ARG A 323 -20.94 14.00 -13.11
CA ARG A 323 -19.81 14.36 -12.27
C ARG A 323 -18.64 14.69 -13.17
N TYR A 324 -18.11 15.88 -13.07
CA TYR A 324 -17.05 16.33 -13.96
C TYR A 324 -16.11 17.30 -13.22
N GLY A 325 -14.92 17.41 -13.76
CA GLY A 325 -13.91 18.23 -13.11
C GLY A 325 -12.54 18.09 -13.72
N GLY A 326 -11.55 18.48 -12.94
CA GLY A 326 -10.16 18.39 -13.35
C GLY A 326 -9.22 18.43 -12.17
N ASP A 327 -8.01 17.95 -12.43
CA ASP A 327 -6.91 17.90 -11.47
C ASP A 327 -5.65 18.52 -12.07
N LEU A 328 -4.87 19.16 -11.20
CA LEU A 328 -3.53 19.66 -11.48
C LEU A 328 -2.60 19.15 -10.38
N SER A 329 -1.40 18.71 -10.72
CA SER A 329 -0.33 18.48 -9.77
C SER A 329 1.02 18.93 -10.31
N GLY A 330 1.87 19.40 -9.41
CA GLY A 330 3.30 19.62 -9.65
C GLY A 330 4.09 19.00 -8.52
N GLU A 331 5.14 18.26 -8.85
CA GLU A 331 5.98 17.51 -7.93
C GLU A 331 7.44 17.86 -8.18
N GLU A 332 8.20 18.02 -7.11
CA GLU A 332 9.65 18.23 -7.13
C GLU A 332 10.32 17.16 -6.30
N VAL A 333 11.33 16.52 -6.86
CA VAL A 333 12.12 15.45 -6.23
C VAL A 333 13.56 15.88 -6.10
N GLU A 334 14.07 15.82 -4.89
CA GLU A 334 15.47 15.97 -4.57
C GLU A 334 16.04 14.64 -4.08
N SER A 335 17.22 14.26 -4.59
CA SER A 335 17.94 13.05 -4.19
C SER A 335 19.39 13.39 -3.86
N SER A 336 19.83 12.95 -2.68
CA SER A 336 21.23 13.11 -2.24
C SER A 336 21.75 11.84 -1.59
N ALA A 337 23.06 11.60 -1.66
CA ALA A 337 23.68 10.42 -1.09
C ALA A 337 25.13 10.66 -0.69
N TYR A 338 25.59 9.93 0.31
CA TYR A 338 26.99 9.84 0.70
C TYR A 338 27.28 8.52 1.39
N ASN A 339 28.53 8.11 1.38
CA ASN A 339 29.04 7.04 2.23
C ASN A 339 29.71 7.65 3.47
N GLU A 340 29.52 7.04 4.64
CA GLU A 340 30.18 7.42 5.88
C GLU A 340 30.97 6.24 6.42
N ASP A 341 32.28 6.42 6.60
CA ASP A 341 33.07 5.47 7.37
C ASP A 341 32.73 5.64 8.86
N ILE A 342 32.07 4.62 9.44
CA ILE A 342 31.53 4.68 10.81
C ILE A 342 32.60 4.67 11.91
N ASP A 343 33.87 4.39 11.57
CA ASP A 343 34.99 4.37 12.51
C ASP A 343 35.70 5.74 12.55
N THR A 344 35.71 6.44 11.42
CA THR A 344 36.41 7.76 11.29
C THR A 344 35.46 8.94 11.14
N GLY A 345 34.19 8.72 10.77
CA GLY A 345 33.21 9.75 10.42
C GLY A 345 33.49 10.43 9.05
N THR A 346 34.42 9.89 8.28
CA THR A 346 34.79 10.46 6.95
C THR A 346 33.67 10.18 5.97
N ARG A 347 33.24 11.23 5.24
CA ARG A 347 32.22 11.12 4.19
C ARG A 347 32.87 11.14 2.80
N THR A 348 32.38 10.27 1.93
CA THR A 348 32.79 10.13 0.54
C THR A 348 31.58 10.13 -0.38
N TYR A 349 31.83 10.36 -1.67
CA TYR A 349 30.80 10.32 -2.71
C TYR A 349 30.07 8.97 -2.74
N ARG A 350 28.78 9.03 -3.02
CA ARG A 350 27.94 7.89 -3.33
C ARG A 350 26.94 8.27 -4.42
N THR A 351 26.71 7.37 -5.37
CA THR A 351 25.66 7.52 -6.39
C THR A 351 24.30 7.63 -5.75
N THR A 352 23.54 8.67 -6.12
CA THR A 352 22.16 8.87 -5.65
C THR A 352 21.22 7.80 -6.23
N ARG A 353 20.12 7.56 -5.55
CA ARG A 353 19.10 6.63 -6.05
C ARG A 353 18.37 7.16 -7.28
N TYR A 354 18.04 8.43 -7.28
CA TYR A 354 17.41 9.15 -8.38
C TYR A 354 18.35 10.22 -8.92
N PRO A 355 18.08 10.78 -10.12
CA PRO A 355 18.93 11.79 -10.73
C PRO A 355 19.23 12.97 -9.81
N ASN A 356 20.52 13.27 -9.62
CA ASN A 356 21.02 14.26 -8.66
C ASN A 356 20.94 15.71 -9.15
N GLY A 357 20.53 15.92 -10.40
CA GLY A 357 20.25 17.26 -10.96
C GLY A 357 18.80 17.70 -10.74
N GLY A 358 18.01 16.91 -9.95
CA GLY A 358 16.62 17.15 -9.65
C GLY A 358 15.65 16.56 -10.68
N THR A 359 14.43 16.33 -10.23
CA THR A 359 13.33 15.86 -11.08
C THR A 359 12.08 16.68 -10.79
N THR A 360 11.38 17.10 -11.84
CA THR A 360 10.04 17.66 -11.74
C THR A 360 9.05 16.80 -12.51
N MET A 361 7.88 16.59 -11.92
CA MET A 361 6.78 15.89 -12.56
C MET A 361 5.51 16.72 -12.43
N SER A 362 4.77 16.89 -13.51
CA SER A 362 3.50 17.62 -13.49
C SER A 362 2.42 16.85 -14.20
N SER A 363 1.18 17.00 -13.73
CA SER A 363 0.04 16.41 -14.41
C SER A 363 -1.11 17.40 -14.52
N PHE A 364 -1.85 17.25 -15.62
CA PHE A 364 -3.13 17.93 -15.87
C PHE A 364 -4.15 16.89 -16.32
N ALA A 365 -5.36 16.99 -15.79
CA ALA A 365 -6.45 16.12 -16.23
C ALA A 365 -7.80 16.82 -16.23
N ALA A 366 -8.67 16.36 -17.14
CA ALA A 366 -10.09 16.73 -17.17
C ALA A 366 -10.92 15.45 -17.35
N TYR A 367 -12.05 15.39 -16.67
CA TYR A 367 -12.90 14.20 -16.71
C TYR A 367 -14.39 14.52 -16.68
N VAL A 368 -15.17 13.58 -17.20
CA VAL A 368 -16.62 13.54 -17.06
C VAL A 368 -17.07 12.10 -16.81
N ASN A 369 -17.93 11.92 -15.81
CA ASN A 369 -18.66 10.70 -15.53
C ASN A 369 -20.16 11.01 -15.63
N HIS A 370 -20.90 10.16 -16.30
CA HIS A 370 -22.33 10.25 -16.43
C HIS A 370 -22.98 8.96 -15.90
N SER A 371 -24.12 9.11 -15.26
CA SER A 371 -24.98 8.01 -14.85
C SER A 371 -26.41 8.30 -15.29
N LEU A 372 -27.01 7.36 -16.00
CA LEU A 372 -28.39 7.43 -16.47
C LEU A 372 -29.24 6.39 -15.72
N GLU A 373 -30.11 6.84 -14.84
CA GLU A 373 -31.16 6.03 -14.26
C GLU A 373 -32.31 5.84 -15.28
N TYR A 374 -32.08 4.98 -16.31
CA TYR A 374 -33.08 4.72 -17.35
C TYR A 374 -34.39 4.26 -16.76
N SER A 375 -34.33 3.39 -15.77
CA SER A 375 -35.45 2.95 -14.94
C SER A 375 -34.95 2.58 -13.53
N PRO A 376 -35.85 2.38 -12.53
CA PRO A 376 -35.45 1.86 -11.22
C PRO A 376 -34.72 0.50 -11.24
N LYS A 377 -34.76 -0.18 -12.40
CA LYS A 377 -34.13 -1.51 -12.59
C LYS A 377 -32.92 -1.49 -13.50
N LEU A 378 -32.67 -0.38 -14.21
CA LEU A 378 -31.61 -0.32 -15.22
C LEU A 378 -30.88 1.02 -15.16
N ILE A 379 -29.58 0.94 -14.89
CA ILE A 379 -28.70 2.11 -14.79
C ILE A 379 -27.53 1.90 -15.77
N PHE A 380 -27.25 2.92 -16.58
CA PHE A 380 -26.07 2.99 -17.42
C PHE A 380 -25.08 3.97 -16.81
N THR A 381 -23.79 3.63 -16.91
CA THR A 381 -22.70 4.49 -16.43
C THR A 381 -21.63 4.56 -17.49
N GLU A 382 -21.18 5.75 -17.82
CA GLU A 382 -20.07 6.00 -18.72
C GLU A 382 -19.18 7.13 -18.20
N GLY A 383 -17.94 7.11 -18.61
CA GLY A 383 -16.99 8.15 -18.21
C GLY A 383 -15.80 8.21 -19.15
N LEU A 384 -15.26 9.42 -19.28
CA LEU A 384 -14.04 9.70 -20.03
C LEU A 384 -13.14 10.61 -19.19
N ARG A 385 -11.85 10.40 -19.31
CA ARG A 385 -10.82 11.28 -18.74
C ARG A 385 -9.65 11.40 -19.70
N PHE A 386 -9.27 12.63 -19.92
CA PHE A 386 -7.99 12.99 -20.53
C PHE A 386 -6.98 13.27 -19.40
N THR A 387 -5.79 12.73 -19.50
CA THR A 387 -4.68 12.98 -18.57
C THR A 387 -3.42 13.23 -19.39
N HIS A 388 -2.68 14.28 -19.03
CA HIS A 388 -1.35 14.57 -19.55
C HIS A 388 -0.37 14.59 -18.38
N VAL A 389 0.76 13.94 -18.52
CA VAL A 389 1.84 13.89 -17.53
C VAL A 389 3.14 14.28 -18.21
N SER A 390 3.84 15.24 -17.63
CA SER A 390 5.17 15.68 -18.08
C SER A 390 6.19 15.44 -16.96
N LEU A 391 7.30 14.84 -17.30
CA LEU A 391 8.41 14.56 -16.38
C LEU A 391 9.70 15.12 -17.00
N HIS A 392 10.47 15.85 -16.19
CA HIS A 392 11.79 16.35 -16.54
C HIS A 392 12.77 15.92 -15.46
N THR A 393 13.88 15.33 -15.83
CA THR A 393 14.89 14.87 -14.89
C THR A 393 16.28 15.15 -15.44
N THR A 394 17.21 15.55 -14.56
CA THR A 394 18.57 15.91 -14.95
C THR A 394 19.56 15.01 -14.23
N PHE A 395 20.37 14.31 -15.01
CA PHE A 395 21.53 13.57 -14.53
C PHE A 395 22.74 14.49 -14.62
N ASN A 396 23.31 14.86 -13.48
CA ASN A 396 24.60 15.54 -13.43
C ASN A 396 25.74 14.53 -13.49
N ASP A 397 26.95 15.00 -13.86
CA ASP A 397 28.15 14.17 -13.95
C ASP A 397 28.36 13.32 -12.70
N GLY A 398 28.05 12.01 -12.82
CA GLY A 398 28.40 10.98 -11.86
C GLY A 398 29.53 10.12 -12.43
N GLU A 399 30.41 9.62 -11.59
CA GLU A 399 31.51 8.77 -12.05
C GLU A 399 31.00 7.44 -12.65
N ASP A 400 29.84 6.94 -12.17
CA ASP A 400 29.33 5.61 -12.50
C ASP A 400 28.48 5.57 -13.78
N PHE A 401 27.76 6.67 -14.13
CA PHE A 401 26.78 6.68 -15.24
C PHE A 401 26.96 7.87 -16.20
N ARG A 402 28.20 8.18 -16.61
CA ARG A 402 28.54 9.30 -17.52
C ARG A 402 27.78 9.29 -18.85
N PHE A 403 27.28 8.14 -19.29
CA PHE A 403 26.48 8.00 -20.51
C PHE A 403 25.05 8.57 -20.38
N LEU A 404 24.60 8.90 -19.16
CA LEU A 404 23.27 9.47 -18.89
C LEU A 404 23.31 10.98 -18.61
N ASN A 405 24.45 11.64 -18.76
CA ASN A 405 24.55 13.08 -18.54
C ASN A 405 23.56 13.86 -19.39
N GLY A 406 22.85 14.79 -18.77
CA GLY A 406 21.91 15.66 -19.44
C GLY A 406 20.50 15.62 -18.88
N THR A 407 19.64 16.38 -19.51
CA THR A 407 18.22 16.48 -19.15
C THR A 407 17.39 15.59 -20.07
N TYR A 408 16.55 14.76 -19.45
CA TYR A 408 15.57 13.90 -20.13
C TYR A 408 14.18 14.41 -19.83
N ALA A 409 13.33 14.46 -20.88
CA ALA A 409 11.95 14.89 -20.77
C ALA A 409 11.04 13.82 -21.36
N GLN A 410 9.98 13.50 -20.66
CA GLN A 410 8.89 12.65 -21.15
C GLN A 410 7.56 13.42 -21.09
N ASN A 411 6.74 13.26 -22.13
CA ASN A 411 5.40 13.82 -22.20
C ASN A 411 4.45 12.70 -22.62
N ASN A 412 3.56 12.33 -21.71
CA ASN A 412 2.64 11.21 -21.88
C ASN A 412 1.21 11.70 -21.79
N ALA A 413 0.37 11.31 -22.73
CA ALA A 413 -1.05 11.66 -22.73
C ALA A 413 -1.90 10.40 -22.91
N ALA A 414 -3.02 10.33 -22.22
CA ALA A 414 -3.95 9.22 -22.32
C ALA A 414 -5.40 9.67 -22.26
N LEU A 415 -6.24 9.02 -23.04
CA LEU A 415 -7.69 9.06 -22.91
C LEU A 415 -8.15 7.74 -22.31
N THR A 416 -8.65 7.78 -21.08
CA THR A 416 -9.19 6.61 -20.40
C THR A 416 -10.72 6.66 -20.40
N TRP A 417 -11.35 5.48 -20.41
CA TRP A 417 -12.79 5.34 -20.50
C TRP A 417 -13.32 4.27 -19.56
N ARG A 418 -14.60 4.40 -19.23
CA ARG A 418 -15.40 3.37 -18.58
C ARG A 418 -16.81 3.38 -19.17
N ALA A 419 -17.39 2.19 -19.27
CA ALA A 419 -18.80 2.01 -19.67
C ALA A 419 -19.37 0.81 -18.94
N GLY A 420 -20.54 0.95 -18.35
CA GLY A 420 -21.12 -0.12 -17.56
C GLY A 420 -22.66 -0.07 -17.51
N VAL A 421 -23.22 -1.21 -17.18
CA VAL A 421 -24.65 -1.39 -16.97
C VAL A 421 -24.91 -2.12 -15.67
N VAL A 422 -25.87 -1.64 -14.91
CA VAL A 422 -26.40 -2.31 -13.71
C VAL A 422 -27.86 -2.64 -13.96
N TRP A 423 -28.19 -3.94 -13.84
CA TRP A 423 -29.54 -4.44 -14.00
C TRP A 423 -30.04 -5.09 -12.72
N MET A 424 -31.17 -4.62 -12.22
CA MET A 424 -31.85 -5.07 -11.00
C MET A 424 -33.26 -5.54 -11.36
N PRO A 425 -33.44 -6.78 -11.89
CA PRO A 425 -34.74 -7.27 -12.35
C PRO A 425 -35.78 -7.38 -11.22
N GLY A 426 -35.33 -7.54 -9.99
CA GLY A 426 -36.12 -7.55 -8.77
C GLY A 426 -35.36 -6.94 -7.60
N SER A 427 -35.98 -6.93 -6.43
CA SER A 427 -35.41 -6.34 -5.21
C SER A 427 -34.18 -7.09 -4.68
N ASP A 428 -33.93 -8.29 -5.14
CA ASP A 428 -32.99 -9.26 -4.58
C ASP A 428 -31.85 -9.68 -5.52
N TRP A 429 -31.94 -9.34 -6.81
CA TRP A 429 -30.91 -9.58 -7.79
C TRP A 429 -30.28 -8.29 -8.30
N ARG A 430 -28.96 -8.28 -8.40
CA ARG A 430 -28.20 -7.23 -9.06
C ARG A 430 -27.14 -7.86 -9.96
N PHE A 431 -27.17 -7.51 -11.22
CA PHE A 431 -26.18 -7.85 -12.23
C PHE A 431 -25.44 -6.59 -12.66
N SER A 432 -24.13 -6.65 -12.86
CA SER A 432 -23.39 -5.55 -13.49
C SER A 432 -22.37 -6.08 -14.47
N LEU A 433 -22.22 -5.35 -15.55
CA LEU A 433 -21.13 -5.50 -16.53
C LEU A 433 -20.43 -4.17 -16.64
N LEU A 434 -19.09 -4.17 -16.64
CA LEU A 434 -18.27 -2.99 -16.74
C LEU A 434 -17.07 -3.26 -17.64
N GLY A 435 -16.86 -2.39 -18.63
CA GLY A 435 -15.61 -2.22 -19.33
C GLY A 435 -14.89 -0.97 -18.85
N SER A 436 -13.59 -1.01 -18.67
CA SER A 436 -12.81 0.14 -18.24
C SER A 436 -11.37 0.07 -18.72
N SER A 437 -10.73 1.23 -18.87
CA SER A 437 -9.31 1.31 -19.19
C SER A 437 -8.53 1.97 -18.05
N GLY A 438 -7.27 1.58 -17.90
CA GLY A 438 -6.30 2.16 -16.99
C GLY A 438 -5.08 2.67 -17.74
N PHE A 439 -4.41 3.63 -17.13
CA PHE A 439 -3.20 4.27 -17.65
C PHE A 439 -2.25 4.55 -16.50
N ARG A 440 -0.94 4.35 -16.75
CA ARG A 440 0.13 4.78 -15.85
C ARG A 440 1.29 5.35 -16.67
N ALA A 441 1.64 6.60 -16.40
CA ALA A 441 2.85 7.21 -16.92
C ALA A 441 4.07 6.71 -16.10
N PRO A 442 5.22 6.44 -16.74
CA PRO A 442 6.47 6.22 -16.02
C PRO A 442 6.80 7.41 -15.11
N ASN A 443 7.29 7.14 -13.91
CA ASN A 443 7.77 8.14 -12.97
C ASN A 443 9.31 8.07 -12.83
N VAL A 444 9.91 8.84 -11.93
CA VAL A 444 11.36 8.85 -11.78
C VAL A 444 11.92 7.55 -11.22
N ASP A 445 11.14 6.80 -10.42
CA ASP A 445 11.58 5.46 -9.98
C ASP A 445 11.67 4.48 -11.16
N ASP A 446 10.82 4.64 -12.16
CA ASP A 446 10.89 3.77 -13.36
C ASP A 446 12.08 4.13 -14.24
N ILE A 447 12.27 5.42 -14.55
CA ILE A 447 13.23 5.85 -15.58
C ILE A 447 14.62 6.14 -15.07
N GLY A 448 14.75 6.48 -13.78
CA GLY A 448 15.98 7.10 -13.24
C GLY A 448 16.63 6.34 -12.08
N LYS A 449 16.02 5.25 -11.59
CA LYS A 449 16.56 4.59 -10.40
C LYS A 449 17.85 3.82 -10.66
N VAL A 450 18.73 3.90 -9.67
CA VAL A 450 19.91 3.03 -9.53
C VAL A 450 19.83 2.27 -8.23
N PHE A 451 19.89 0.94 -8.27
CA PHE A 451 19.98 0.18 -7.03
C PHE A 451 20.45 -1.27 -7.22
N ASP A 452 21.08 -1.80 -6.17
CA ASP A 452 21.48 -3.19 -6.02
C ASP A 452 20.22 -4.04 -5.74
N SER A 453 19.71 -4.76 -6.75
CA SER A 453 18.47 -5.54 -6.65
C SER A 453 18.67 -6.89 -5.99
N ALA A 454 19.72 -7.62 -6.38
CA ALA A 454 20.16 -8.89 -5.84
C ALA A 454 21.69 -8.92 -5.76
N GLN A 455 22.27 -9.94 -5.18
CA GLN A 455 23.73 -10.04 -5.15
C GLN A 455 24.29 -10.22 -6.57
N GLY A 456 25.08 -9.24 -7.03
CA GLY A 456 25.66 -9.22 -8.37
C GLY A 456 24.71 -8.77 -9.48
N ASP A 457 23.58 -8.13 -9.15
CA ASP A 457 22.67 -7.50 -10.10
C ASP A 457 22.45 -6.03 -9.76
N VAL A 458 22.60 -5.14 -10.74
CA VAL A 458 22.33 -3.70 -10.61
C VAL A 458 21.24 -3.28 -11.60
N ILE A 459 20.23 -2.55 -11.10
CA ILE A 459 19.24 -1.88 -11.95
C ILE A 459 19.80 -0.52 -12.33
N VAL A 460 19.83 -0.24 -13.63
CA VAL A 460 20.30 1.03 -14.18
C VAL A 460 19.13 1.82 -14.80
N PRO A 461 19.28 3.15 -14.93
CA PRO A 461 18.27 4.00 -15.55
C PRO A 461 17.96 3.64 -17.01
N ASN A 462 16.67 3.76 -17.38
CA ASN A 462 16.18 3.68 -18.76
C ASN A 462 15.17 4.81 -19.01
N PRO A 463 15.59 5.93 -19.61
CA PRO A 463 14.71 7.08 -19.84
C PRO A 463 13.74 6.91 -21.04
N HIS A 464 13.76 5.76 -21.73
CA HIS A 464 12.97 5.51 -22.94
C HIS A 464 11.72 4.65 -22.70
N LEU A 465 11.23 4.62 -21.47
CA LEU A 465 10.02 3.85 -21.13
C LEU A 465 8.75 4.51 -21.67
N GLU A 466 7.84 3.68 -22.12
CA GLU A 466 6.50 4.06 -22.56
C GLU A 466 5.46 3.84 -21.44
N PRO A 467 4.30 4.54 -21.48
CA PRO A 467 3.23 4.31 -20.52
C PRO A 467 2.65 2.90 -20.56
N GLU A 468 2.19 2.44 -19.41
CA GLU A 468 1.45 1.19 -19.26
C GLU A 468 -0.05 1.41 -19.44
N TYR A 469 -0.73 0.46 -20.07
CA TYR A 469 -2.18 0.51 -20.26
C TYR A 469 -2.85 -0.80 -19.84
N THR A 470 -4.08 -0.70 -19.35
CA THR A 470 -4.93 -1.85 -19.08
C THR A 470 -6.30 -1.64 -19.74
N THR A 471 -6.88 -2.73 -20.27
CA THR A 471 -8.28 -2.80 -20.66
C THR A 471 -8.91 -3.96 -19.89
N ASN A 472 -9.92 -3.67 -19.11
CA ASN A 472 -10.57 -4.62 -18.21
C ASN A 472 -12.04 -4.78 -18.55
N PHE A 473 -12.48 -6.02 -18.54
CA PHE A 473 -13.90 -6.40 -18.61
C PHE A 473 -14.25 -7.19 -17.37
N GLU A 474 -15.32 -6.80 -16.68
CA GLU A 474 -15.77 -7.49 -15.50
C GLU A 474 -17.28 -7.67 -15.45
N GLY A 475 -17.69 -8.79 -14.86
CA GLY A 475 -19.09 -9.08 -14.58
C GLY A 475 -19.28 -9.41 -13.10
N SER A 476 -20.32 -8.86 -12.50
CA SER A 476 -20.67 -9.22 -11.14
C SER A 476 -22.16 -9.54 -10.99
N ILE A 477 -22.44 -10.44 -10.06
CA ILE A 477 -23.76 -10.88 -9.66
C ILE A 477 -23.88 -10.81 -8.14
N SER A 478 -24.96 -10.24 -7.67
CA SER A 478 -25.33 -10.24 -6.25
C SER A 478 -26.77 -10.73 -6.08
N LYS A 479 -26.98 -11.59 -5.09
CA LYS A 479 -28.29 -12.11 -4.71
C LYS A 479 -28.48 -11.92 -3.21
N THR A 480 -29.54 -11.22 -2.83
CA THR A 480 -29.95 -11.07 -1.43
C THR A 480 -31.22 -11.84 -1.19
N ILE A 481 -31.20 -12.74 -0.22
CA ILE A 481 -32.34 -13.60 0.13
C ILE A 481 -32.94 -13.14 1.47
N ASN A 482 -34.22 -12.79 1.49
CA ASN A 482 -34.95 -12.33 2.67
C ASN A 482 -34.27 -11.19 3.46
N GLN A 483 -33.44 -10.36 2.80
CA GLN A 483 -32.63 -9.32 3.43
C GLN A 483 -31.66 -9.84 4.52
N GLN A 484 -31.43 -11.13 4.58
CA GLN A 484 -30.60 -11.79 5.59
C GLN A 484 -29.34 -12.41 5.01
N VAL A 485 -29.40 -12.95 3.81
CA VAL A 485 -28.28 -13.64 3.18
C VAL A 485 -27.95 -12.98 1.85
N THR A 486 -26.70 -12.56 1.70
CA THR A 486 -26.20 -11.99 0.45
C THR A 486 -25.03 -12.82 -0.07
N PHE A 487 -25.13 -13.21 -1.34
CA PHE A 487 -24.05 -13.79 -2.13
C PHE A 487 -23.63 -12.80 -3.19
N GLU A 488 -22.34 -12.61 -3.34
CA GLU A 488 -21.75 -11.79 -4.39
C GLU A 488 -20.64 -12.57 -5.08
N ALA A 489 -20.59 -12.51 -6.40
CA ALA A 489 -19.52 -13.06 -7.21
C ALA A 489 -19.11 -12.03 -8.26
N ASN A 490 -17.82 -11.92 -8.49
CA ASN A 490 -17.24 -11.08 -9.52
C ASN A 490 -16.22 -11.91 -10.30
N GLY A 491 -16.22 -11.76 -11.62
CA GLY A 491 -15.21 -12.30 -12.52
C GLY A 491 -14.66 -11.18 -13.40
N PHE A 492 -13.36 -11.21 -13.70
CA PHE A 492 -12.72 -10.20 -14.51
C PHE A 492 -11.70 -10.80 -15.49
N TYR A 493 -11.45 -10.07 -16.58
CA TYR A 493 -10.37 -10.30 -17.52
C TYR A 493 -9.74 -8.96 -17.89
N THR A 494 -8.42 -8.87 -17.74
CA THR A 494 -7.63 -7.65 -18.00
C THR A 494 -6.54 -7.94 -19.03
N LEU A 495 -6.52 -7.17 -20.09
CA LEU A 495 -5.40 -7.05 -21.01
C LEU A 495 -4.47 -5.96 -20.49
N TYR A 496 -3.18 -6.24 -20.44
CA TYR A 496 -2.15 -5.35 -19.91
C TYR A 496 -1.06 -5.20 -20.97
N THR A 497 -0.92 -4.00 -21.52
CA THR A 497 0.00 -3.68 -22.62
C THR A 497 1.09 -2.74 -22.15
N ASN A 498 2.28 -2.85 -22.75
CA ASN A 498 3.48 -2.09 -22.40
C ASN A 498 3.87 -2.24 -20.91
N ALA A 499 3.64 -3.42 -20.33
CA ALA A 499 3.98 -3.67 -18.92
C ALA A 499 5.46 -3.37 -18.67
N ILE A 500 5.76 -2.53 -17.69
CA ILE A 500 7.13 -2.20 -17.29
C ILE A 500 7.63 -3.28 -16.34
N THR A 501 8.61 -4.07 -16.80
CA THR A 501 9.23 -5.16 -16.04
C THR A 501 10.75 -5.05 -16.10
N VAL A 502 11.44 -5.69 -15.16
CA VAL A 502 12.91 -5.77 -15.17
C VAL A 502 13.34 -6.79 -16.22
N GLY A 503 14.36 -6.44 -17.01
CA GLY A 503 14.97 -7.34 -17.98
C GLY A 503 16.46 -7.07 -18.16
N PRO A 504 17.22 -8.00 -18.79
CA PRO A 504 18.63 -7.81 -19.10
C PRO A 504 18.83 -6.53 -19.95
N TYR A 505 19.88 -5.79 -19.64
CA TYR A 505 20.17 -4.52 -20.33
C TYR A 505 21.68 -4.40 -20.59
N LEU A 506 22.05 -3.56 -21.55
CA LEU A 506 23.44 -3.32 -21.90
C LEU A 506 23.80 -1.85 -21.66
N VAL A 507 24.85 -1.62 -20.90
CA VAL A 507 25.46 -0.29 -20.73
C VAL A 507 26.72 -0.22 -21.55
N ASN A 508 26.76 0.67 -22.55
CA ASN A 508 27.89 0.79 -23.50
C ASN A 508 28.29 -0.55 -24.16
N GLY A 509 27.28 -1.41 -24.42
CA GLY A 509 27.49 -2.75 -25.02
C GLY A 509 27.97 -3.81 -24.02
N GLN A 510 28.07 -3.51 -22.72
CA GLN A 510 28.47 -4.44 -21.67
C GLN A 510 27.23 -4.91 -20.88
N ASP A 511 27.17 -6.17 -20.53
CA ASP A 511 26.14 -6.80 -19.71
C ASP A 511 26.45 -6.77 -18.20
N SER A 512 27.64 -6.28 -17.82
CA SER A 512 28.10 -6.21 -16.44
C SER A 512 28.97 -4.96 -16.23
N ILE A 513 28.80 -4.31 -15.07
CA ILE A 513 29.59 -3.13 -14.66
C ILE A 513 30.07 -3.30 -13.22
N ASP A 514 31.15 -2.60 -12.84
CA ASP A 514 31.52 -2.47 -11.43
C ASP A 514 30.57 -1.46 -10.77
N TYR A 515 29.87 -1.90 -9.73
CA TYR A 515 28.97 -1.06 -8.94
C TYR A 515 29.24 -1.27 -7.45
N ASP A 516 29.60 -0.22 -6.72
CA ASP A 516 30.03 -0.28 -5.31
C ASP A 516 31.13 -1.34 -5.05
N GLY A 517 32.11 -1.47 -5.99
CA GLY A 517 33.22 -2.44 -5.89
C GLY A 517 32.82 -3.91 -6.11
N VAL A 518 31.66 -4.15 -6.71
CA VAL A 518 31.17 -5.47 -7.07
C VAL A 518 30.84 -5.53 -8.55
N LEU A 519 31.46 -6.45 -9.28
CA LEU A 519 31.08 -6.72 -10.68
C LEU A 519 29.62 -7.22 -10.68
N SER A 520 28.72 -6.40 -11.22
CA SER A 520 27.27 -6.61 -11.19
C SER A 520 26.70 -6.70 -12.60
N ARG A 521 25.84 -7.68 -12.81
CA ARG A 521 25.11 -7.84 -14.06
C ARG A 521 24.09 -6.70 -14.21
N VAL A 522 24.02 -6.13 -15.39
CA VAL A 522 23.15 -4.99 -15.69
C VAL A 522 21.74 -5.44 -16.07
N ALA A 523 20.77 -4.87 -15.40
CA ALA A 523 19.36 -4.96 -15.76
C ALA A 523 18.73 -3.56 -15.76
N ALA A 524 17.65 -3.39 -16.50
CA ALA A 524 16.86 -2.15 -16.50
C ALA A 524 15.37 -2.45 -16.57
N LEU A 525 14.55 -1.47 -16.19
CA LEU A 525 13.13 -1.53 -16.50
C LEU A 525 12.92 -1.37 -18.00
N GLN A 526 12.05 -2.18 -18.58
CA GLN A 526 11.73 -2.21 -20.00
C GLN A 526 10.24 -2.48 -20.19
N ASN A 527 9.65 -1.97 -21.27
CA ASN A 527 8.30 -2.32 -21.64
C ASN A 527 8.29 -3.73 -22.27
N THR A 528 7.49 -4.61 -21.69
CA THR A 528 7.18 -5.92 -22.27
C THR A 528 5.98 -5.81 -23.21
N SER A 529 5.83 -6.73 -24.18
CA SER A 529 4.79 -6.61 -25.18
C SER A 529 3.39 -6.65 -24.59
N GLU A 530 3.02 -7.73 -23.95
CA GLU A 530 1.66 -7.94 -23.43
C GLU A 530 1.64 -8.89 -22.23
N ALA A 531 0.71 -8.62 -21.30
CA ALA A 531 0.33 -9.58 -20.28
C ALA A 531 -1.20 -9.68 -20.19
N TYR A 532 -1.70 -10.76 -19.63
CA TYR A 532 -3.12 -10.93 -19.36
C TYR A 532 -3.34 -11.45 -17.95
N LEU A 533 -4.42 -10.96 -17.34
CA LEU A 533 -4.83 -11.34 -16.02
C LEU A 533 -6.31 -11.71 -16.04
N TYR A 534 -6.69 -12.75 -15.33
CA TYR A 534 -8.09 -13.04 -15.05
C TYR A 534 -8.25 -13.61 -13.65
N GLY A 535 -9.45 -13.49 -13.13
CA GLY A 535 -9.71 -13.99 -11.80
C GLY A 535 -11.16 -13.92 -11.40
N ALA A 536 -11.40 -14.39 -10.19
CA ALA A 536 -12.70 -14.34 -9.58
C ALA A 536 -12.60 -14.05 -8.09
N SER A 537 -13.60 -13.36 -7.57
CA SER A 537 -13.80 -13.19 -6.13
C SER A 537 -15.25 -13.52 -5.75
N GLY A 538 -15.43 -14.05 -4.55
CA GLY A 538 -16.75 -14.36 -4.00
C GLY A 538 -16.88 -13.83 -2.60
N HIS A 539 -18.07 -13.32 -2.26
CA HIS A 539 -18.41 -12.85 -0.92
C HIS A 539 -19.75 -13.44 -0.48
N PHE A 540 -19.79 -13.82 0.76
CA PHE A 540 -20.98 -14.30 1.43
C PHE A 540 -21.17 -13.53 2.73
N THR A 541 -22.38 -13.03 2.96
CA THR A 541 -22.80 -12.46 4.24
C THR A 541 -24.15 -13.06 4.62
N GLY A 542 -24.23 -13.70 5.79
CA GLY A 542 -25.45 -14.29 6.31
C GLY A 542 -25.75 -13.82 7.73
N HIS A 543 -26.87 -13.15 7.91
CA HIS A 543 -27.43 -12.79 9.22
C HIS A 543 -28.42 -13.88 9.64
N PHE A 544 -27.95 -14.87 10.39
CA PHE A 544 -28.79 -16.01 10.79
C PHE A 544 -29.87 -15.65 11.82
N ASN A 545 -29.56 -14.64 12.64
CA ASN A 545 -30.51 -14.04 13.59
C ASN A 545 -29.98 -12.68 14.04
N ALA A 546 -30.60 -12.04 15.05
CA ALA A 546 -30.19 -10.74 15.58
C ALA A 546 -28.79 -10.73 16.20
N HIS A 547 -28.18 -11.89 16.42
CA HIS A 547 -26.89 -11.99 17.14
C HIS A 547 -25.76 -12.55 16.28
N PHE A 548 -26.03 -13.43 15.33
CA PHE A 548 -25.00 -14.15 14.58
C PHE A 548 -24.93 -13.71 13.12
N THR A 549 -23.74 -13.33 12.69
CA THR A 549 -23.42 -13.01 11.29
C THR A 549 -22.23 -13.83 10.84
N LEU A 550 -22.36 -14.55 9.74
CA LEU A 550 -21.26 -15.22 9.04
C LEU A 550 -20.84 -14.36 7.84
N ARG A 551 -19.56 -14.11 7.72
CA ARG A 551 -18.94 -13.46 6.54
C ARG A 551 -17.85 -14.36 5.99
N SER A 552 -17.82 -14.52 4.69
CA SER A 552 -16.77 -15.27 4.00
C SER A 552 -16.44 -14.59 2.69
N GLY A 553 -15.14 -14.52 2.39
CA GLY A 553 -14.67 -13.97 1.13
C GLY A 553 -13.42 -14.71 0.66
N PHE A 554 -13.27 -14.84 -0.66
CA PHE A 554 -12.07 -15.36 -1.29
C PHE A 554 -11.76 -14.59 -2.57
N THR A 555 -10.48 -14.63 -2.96
CA THR A 555 -9.98 -14.03 -4.20
C THR A 555 -8.99 -14.97 -4.85
N TYR A 556 -9.12 -15.13 -6.18
CA TYR A 556 -8.22 -15.86 -7.05
C TYR A 556 -7.84 -15.01 -8.24
N THR A 557 -6.54 -14.96 -8.56
CA THR A 557 -6.01 -14.27 -9.73
C THR A 557 -4.99 -15.16 -10.43
N TYR A 558 -5.04 -15.16 -11.75
CA TYR A 558 -4.07 -15.78 -12.63
C TYR A 558 -3.55 -14.74 -13.63
N ALA A 559 -2.23 -14.72 -13.86
CA ALA A 559 -1.64 -13.79 -14.82
C ALA A 559 -0.41 -14.38 -15.49
N ARG A 560 -0.20 -13.99 -16.76
CA ARG A 560 0.97 -14.37 -17.57
C ARG A 560 1.40 -13.23 -18.47
N ILE A 561 2.70 -13.14 -18.70
CA ILE A 561 3.31 -12.34 -19.76
C ILE A 561 3.36 -13.22 -21.03
N ARG A 562 2.88 -12.70 -22.14
CA ARG A 562 2.96 -13.38 -23.45
C ARG A 562 4.37 -13.31 -23.98
N THR A 563 4.90 -14.44 -24.42
CA THR A 563 6.18 -14.53 -25.12
C THR A 563 6.01 -15.36 -26.41
N ASP A 564 6.98 -15.29 -27.30
CA ASP A 564 6.94 -16.02 -28.56
C ASP A 564 6.97 -17.56 -28.43
N SER A 565 7.44 -18.04 -27.26
CA SER A 565 7.61 -19.48 -27.02
C SER A 565 6.60 -20.03 -26.02
N THR A 566 6.61 -19.52 -24.81
CA THR A 566 5.80 -19.98 -23.68
C THR A 566 5.48 -18.82 -22.75
N ASP A 567 4.20 -18.68 -22.37
CA ASP A 567 3.78 -17.64 -21.44
C ASP A 567 4.46 -17.82 -20.07
N ILE A 568 5.10 -16.77 -19.57
CA ILE A 568 5.78 -16.78 -18.27
C ILE A 568 4.91 -16.14 -17.18
N PRO A 569 5.06 -16.53 -15.91
CA PRO A 569 4.33 -15.90 -14.82
C PRO A 569 4.61 -14.40 -14.74
N LEU A 570 3.56 -13.62 -14.48
CA LEU A 570 3.70 -12.20 -14.07
C LEU A 570 4.05 -12.15 -12.59
N ASP A 571 4.90 -11.20 -12.21
CA ASP A 571 5.30 -10.97 -10.82
C ASP A 571 4.11 -10.64 -9.92
N HIS A 572 4.27 -10.91 -8.62
CA HIS A 572 3.36 -10.49 -7.56
C HIS A 572 1.94 -11.07 -7.62
N ILE A 573 1.71 -12.14 -8.37
CA ILE A 573 0.41 -12.80 -8.42
C ILE A 573 0.25 -13.68 -7.18
N PRO A 574 -0.58 -13.31 -6.20
CA PRO A 574 -0.75 -14.11 -4.99
C PRO A 574 -1.49 -15.42 -5.29
N PRO A 575 -1.26 -16.47 -4.53
CA PRO A 575 -2.13 -17.65 -4.58
C PRO A 575 -3.54 -17.29 -4.10
N VAL A 576 -4.49 -18.21 -4.23
CA VAL A 576 -5.84 -18.00 -3.68
C VAL A 576 -5.76 -17.67 -2.19
N PHE A 577 -6.50 -16.67 -1.75
CA PHE A 577 -6.55 -16.23 -0.36
C PHE A 577 -7.96 -15.82 0.04
N GLY A 578 -8.20 -15.79 1.33
CA GLY A 578 -9.50 -15.38 1.82
C GLY A 578 -9.60 -15.37 3.34
N ARG A 579 -10.81 -15.02 3.78
CA ARG A 579 -11.17 -14.94 5.20
C ARG A 579 -12.61 -15.36 5.41
N THR A 580 -12.83 -16.13 6.47
CA THR A 580 -14.18 -16.47 6.94
C THR A 580 -14.29 -16.09 8.42
N SER A 581 -15.35 -15.41 8.81
CA SER A 581 -15.59 -15.00 10.20
C SER A 581 -17.02 -15.22 10.63
N LEU A 582 -17.19 -15.70 11.85
CA LEU A 582 -18.45 -15.77 12.58
C LEU A 582 -18.45 -14.70 13.66
N GLU A 583 -19.37 -13.77 13.54
CA GLU A 583 -19.55 -12.67 14.48
C GLU A 583 -20.76 -12.96 15.39
N TYR A 584 -20.58 -12.70 16.68
CA TYR A 584 -21.65 -12.68 17.67
C TYR A 584 -21.76 -11.28 18.26
N GLN A 585 -22.97 -10.72 18.28
CA GLN A 585 -23.23 -9.41 18.85
C GLN A 585 -24.43 -9.45 19.81
N ALA A 586 -24.18 -9.03 21.04
CA ALA A 586 -25.20 -8.76 22.04
C ALA A 586 -25.06 -7.31 22.55
N LYS A 587 -25.97 -6.85 23.45
CA LYS A 587 -25.98 -5.44 23.88
C LYS A 587 -24.62 -4.89 24.32
N LYS A 588 -23.85 -5.65 25.09
CA LYS A 588 -22.54 -5.22 25.66
C LYS A 588 -21.38 -6.07 25.18
N LEU A 589 -21.63 -7.19 24.53
CA LEU A 589 -20.63 -8.17 24.10
C LEU A 589 -20.60 -8.26 22.59
N ARG A 590 -19.42 -8.18 22.01
CA ARG A 590 -19.14 -8.45 20.62
C ARG A 590 -18.00 -9.45 20.55
N MET A 591 -18.18 -10.55 19.82
CA MET A 591 -17.15 -11.57 19.61
C MET A 591 -17.04 -11.88 18.13
N GLU A 592 -15.86 -12.28 17.70
CA GLU A 592 -15.56 -12.74 16.36
C GLU A 592 -14.62 -13.94 16.46
N ALA A 593 -14.98 -15.03 15.79
CA ALA A 593 -14.06 -16.12 15.48
C ALA A 593 -13.79 -16.10 13.98
N SER A 594 -12.53 -16.19 13.55
CA SER A 594 -12.20 -16.12 12.13
C SER A 594 -11.05 -17.04 11.74
N VAL A 595 -11.12 -17.46 10.47
CA VAL A 595 -10.06 -18.18 9.76
C VAL A 595 -9.57 -17.27 8.64
N VAL A 596 -8.25 -17.01 8.61
CA VAL A 596 -7.56 -16.40 7.45
C VAL A 596 -6.75 -17.49 6.80
N TYR A 597 -6.83 -17.60 5.49
CA TYR A 597 -6.18 -18.68 4.74
C TYR A 597 -5.55 -18.19 3.45
N ASN A 598 -4.51 -18.90 3.02
CA ASN A 598 -3.75 -18.64 1.81
C ASN A 598 -3.37 -19.98 1.15
N GLY A 599 -3.55 -20.06 -0.16
CA GLY A 599 -3.18 -21.22 -0.93
C GLY A 599 -1.67 -21.36 -1.10
N TRP A 600 -1.26 -22.43 -1.76
CA TRP A 600 0.14 -22.70 -2.07
C TRP A 600 0.54 -21.98 -3.37
N LYS A 601 1.60 -21.16 -3.35
CA LYS A 601 2.27 -20.64 -4.55
C LYS A 601 3.39 -21.59 -4.95
N ARG A 602 3.21 -22.37 -6.03
CA ARG A 602 4.20 -23.34 -6.50
C ARG A 602 5.32 -22.64 -7.26
N LEU A 603 6.55 -23.22 -7.26
CA LEU A 603 7.71 -22.65 -7.98
C LEU A 603 7.44 -22.39 -9.46
N ARG A 604 6.70 -23.27 -10.15
CA ARG A 604 6.31 -23.07 -11.55
C ARG A 604 5.46 -21.82 -11.81
N ASP A 605 4.90 -21.23 -10.76
CA ASP A 605 4.07 -20.03 -10.81
C ASP A 605 4.82 -18.76 -10.40
N TYR A 606 6.13 -18.89 -10.08
CA TYR A 606 7.02 -17.74 -9.84
C TYR A 606 7.57 -17.24 -11.16
N ASN A 607 7.73 -15.94 -11.28
CA ASN A 607 8.59 -15.37 -12.32
C ASN A 607 10.05 -15.58 -11.89
N THR A 608 10.80 -16.33 -12.70
CA THR A 608 12.22 -16.62 -12.48
C THR A 608 13.16 -15.76 -13.32
N THR A 609 12.63 -14.76 -14.02
CA THR A 609 13.44 -13.81 -14.79
C THR A 609 14.34 -13.00 -13.84
N ALA A 610 15.55 -12.72 -14.25
CA ALA A 610 16.49 -11.90 -13.46
C ALA A 610 15.86 -10.55 -13.10
N GLY A 611 15.96 -10.19 -11.82
CA GLY A 611 15.35 -8.96 -11.29
C GLY A 611 13.86 -9.09 -10.94
N SER A 612 13.25 -10.27 -11.07
CA SER A 612 11.90 -10.53 -10.58
C SER A 612 11.78 -10.23 -9.09
N GLU A 613 10.64 -9.65 -8.70
CA GLU A 613 10.36 -9.24 -7.33
C GLU A 613 9.52 -10.26 -6.54
N ASP A 614 9.34 -11.49 -7.06
CA ASP A 614 8.62 -12.57 -6.38
C ASP A 614 9.33 -13.11 -5.12
N ASN A 615 10.53 -12.59 -4.81
CA ASN A 615 11.36 -12.98 -3.67
C ASN A 615 11.56 -14.51 -3.58
N LEU A 616 12.07 -15.11 -4.64
CA LEU A 616 12.33 -16.55 -4.70
C LEU A 616 13.26 -17.03 -3.58
N GLU A 617 14.21 -16.19 -3.14
CA GLU A 617 15.11 -16.43 -2.00
C GLU A 617 14.37 -16.58 -0.66
N SER A 618 13.16 -16.01 -0.54
CA SER A 618 12.30 -16.13 0.64
C SER A 618 11.34 -17.33 0.58
N ALA A 619 11.34 -18.08 -0.54
CA ALA A 619 10.50 -19.26 -0.74
C ALA A 619 11.19 -20.52 -0.21
N THR A 620 10.41 -21.58 -0.02
CA THR A 620 10.96 -22.94 0.17
C THR A 620 11.30 -23.56 -1.18
N VAL A 621 12.00 -24.70 -1.17
CA VAL A 621 12.29 -25.48 -2.38
C VAL A 621 11.05 -25.92 -3.17
N TYR A 622 9.86 -25.75 -2.64
CA TYR A 622 8.58 -26.06 -3.29
C TYR A 622 7.70 -24.81 -3.50
N GLY A 623 8.24 -23.61 -3.25
CA GLY A 623 7.53 -22.34 -3.32
C GLY A 623 7.04 -21.84 -1.95
N SER A 624 6.03 -20.99 -1.92
CA SER A 624 5.45 -20.46 -0.69
C SER A 624 4.32 -21.38 -0.21
N PRO A 625 4.46 -22.04 0.95
CA PRO A 625 3.49 -23.02 1.44
C PRO A 625 2.12 -22.40 1.73
N ALA A 626 1.07 -23.21 1.57
CA ALA A 626 -0.27 -22.84 2.05
C ALA A 626 -0.28 -22.77 3.58
N TRP A 627 -1.10 -21.86 4.10
CA TRP A 627 -1.27 -21.67 5.54
C TRP A 627 -2.68 -21.20 5.90
N TYR A 628 -3.04 -21.37 7.15
CA TYR A 628 -4.23 -20.75 7.73
C TYR A 628 -3.98 -20.40 9.19
N THR A 629 -4.71 -19.40 9.68
CA THR A 629 -4.70 -19.00 11.09
C THR A 629 -6.12 -19.00 11.66
N LEU A 630 -6.25 -19.42 12.91
CA LEU A 630 -7.45 -19.30 13.70
C LEU A 630 -7.31 -18.10 14.63
N ASN A 631 -8.33 -17.25 14.68
CA ASN A 631 -8.31 -16.02 15.44
C ASN A 631 -9.63 -15.84 16.19
N VAL A 632 -9.55 -15.36 17.43
CA VAL A 632 -10.72 -14.98 18.24
C VAL A 632 -10.50 -13.60 18.79
N ARG A 633 -11.52 -12.75 18.67
CA ARG A 633 -11.53 -11.39 19.18
C ARG A 633 -12.82 -11.12 19.93
N GLY A 634 -12.74 -10.33 21.00
CA GLY A 634 -13.90 -9.94 21.79
C GLY A 634 -13.82 -8.52 22.27
N SER A 635 -14.95 -7.87 22.47
CA SER A 635 -15.04 -6.61 23.17
C SER A 635 -16.24 -6.59 24.11
N VAL A 636 -16.04 -6.05 25.30
CA VAL A 636 -17.06 -5.89 26.35
C VAL A 636 -17.17 -4.43 26.70
N ALA A 637 -18.37 -3.84 26.57
CA ALA A 637 -18.66 -2.50 27.07
C ALA A 637 -19.14 -2.61 28.52
N PHE A 638 -18.33 -2.14 29.48
CA PHE A 638 -18.73 -2.09 30.89
C PHE A 638 -19.85 -1.07 31.08
N ASN A 639 -19.69 0.08 30.47
CA ASN A 639 -20.68 1.16 30.44
C ASN A 639 -20.53 1.95 29.11
N VAL A 640 -21.17 3.11 29.00
CA VAL A 640 -21.09 3.98 27.80
C VAL A 640 -19.72 4.63 27.60
N HIS A 641 -18.90 4.67 28.65
CA HIS A 641 -17.59 5.34 28.68
C HIS A 641 -16.41 4.39 28.60
N LEU A 642 -16.54 3.13 29.05
CA LEU A 642 -15.42 2.21 29.19
C LEU A 642 -15.69 0.88 28.51
N SER A 643 -14.76 0.43 27.67
CA SER A 643 -14.77 -0.89 27.05
C SER A 643 -13.40 -1.56 27.11
N LEU A 644 -13.40 -2.90 27.15
CA LEU A 644 -12.24 -3.77 27.06
C LEU A 644 -12.31 -4.55 25.74
N GLN A 645 -11.20 -4.59 25.04
CA GLN A 645 -11.02 -5.45 23.86
C GLN A 645 -9.92 -6.47 24.13
N LEU A 646 -10.19 -7.71 23.78
CA LEU A 646 -9.25 -8.82 23.89
C LEU A 646 -9.18 -9.52 22.52
N ALA A 647 -8.00 -9.98 22.14
CA ALA A 647 -7.86 -10.83 20.97
C ALA A 647 -6.78 -11.88 21.22
N LEU A 648 -6.99 -13.05 20.63
CA LEU A 648 -6.02 -14.13 20.50
C LEU A 648 -5.95 -14.48 19.02
N GLU A 649 -4.86 -14.07 18.39
CA GLU A 649 -4.62 -14.29 16.97
C GLU A 649 -3.61 -15.39 16.77
N ASN A 650 -3.70 -16.07 15.62
CA ASN A 650 -2.87 -17.21 15.27
C ASN A 650 -2.78 -18.22 16.43
N ILE A 651 -3.94 -18.71 16.89
CA ILE A 651 -4.10 -19.59 18.08
C ILE A 651 -3.21 -20.84 17.97
N LEU A 652 -3.02 -21.33 16.74
CA LEU A 652 -2.22 -22.53 16.47
C LEU A 652 -0.72 -22.25 16.45
N ASP A 653 -0.31 -21.01 16.64
CA ASP A 653 1.10 -20.56 16.58
C ASP A 653 1.80 -20.96 15.26
N MET A 654 1.05 -20.92 14.15
CA MET A 654 1.58 -21.29 12.84
C MET A 654 2.67 -20.32 12.40
N ASN A 655 3.80 -20.86 11.98
CA ASN A 655 4.78 -20.07 11.23
C ASN A 655 4.34 -19.97 9.77
N TYR A 656 4.19 -18.74 9.28
CA TYR A 656 3.83 -18.51 7.90
C TYR A 656 4.42 -17.20 7.38
N ARG A 657 4.58 -17.14 6.07
CA ARG A 657 4.87 -15.91 5.31
C ARG A 657 3.80 -15.72 4.26
N THR A 658 3.33 -14.50 4.09
CA THR A 658 2.55 -14.17 2.90
C THR A 658 3.48 -14.19 1.69
N PHE A 659 2.97 -14.64 0.53
CA PHE A 659 3.75 -14.72 -0.70
C PHE A 659 4.49 -13.41 -1.00
N GLY A 660 5.74 -13.51 -1.44
CA GLY A 660 6.59 -12.37 -1.73
C GLY A 660 7.14 -11.61 -0.51
N SER A 661 6.74 -11.97 0.72
CA SER A 661 7.22 -11.32 1.94
C SER A 661 8.58 -11.86 2.39
N GLY A 662 9.46 -10.97 2.84
CA GLY A 662 10.76 -11.32 3.42
C GLY A 662 10.76 -11.39 4.96
N ILE A 663 9.63 -11.10 5.61
CA ILE A 663 9.44 -11.21 7.06
C ILE A 663 8.33 -12.21 7.35
N SER A 664 8.51 -13.07 8.34
CA SER A 664 7.46 -13.98 8.80
C SER A 664 6.39 -13.21 9.56
N ALA A 665 5.15 -13.67 9.45
CA ALA A 665 4.01 -13.07 10.15
C ALA A 665 4.05 -13.33 11.66
N PRO A 666 3.29 -12.59 12.48
CA PRO A 666 3.19 -12.80 13.92
C PRO A 666 2.81 -14.23 14.26
N GLY A 667 3.49 -14.82 15.24
CA GLY A 667 3.08 -16.05 15.90
C GLY A 667 1.79 -15.84 16.72
N ARG A 668 1.55 -16.70 17.69
CA ARG A 668 0.42 -16.51 18.62
C ARG A 668 0.51 -15.16 19.29
N ASN A 669 -0.53 -14.35 19.13
CA ASN A 669 -0.53 -12.96 19.57
C ASN A 669 -1.73 -12.69 20.48
N CYS A 670 -1.46 -12.40 21.73
CA CYS A 670 -2.46 -11.94 22.69
C CYS A 670 -2.49 -10.41 22.68
N MET A 671 -3.67 -9.82 22.51
CA MET A 671 -3.86 -8.37 22.52
C MET A 671 -4.89 -7.97 23.56
N VAL A 672 -4.57 -6.88 24.26
CA VAL A 672 -5.45 -6.25 25.25
C VAL A 672 -5.51 -4.77 24.92
N SER A 673 -6.72 -4.21 24.88
CA SER A 673 -6.91 -2.77 24.75
C SER A 673 -8.04 -2.27 25.66
N VAL A 674 -7.75 -1.22 26.41
CA VAL A 674 -8.74 -0.51 27.22
C VAL A 674 -9.06 0.79 26.54
N GLN A 675 -10.34 1.01 26.25
CA GLN A 675 -10.83 2.19 25.54
C GLN A 675 -11.79 2.98 26.42
N ALA A 676 -11.55 4.28 26.53
CA ALA A 676 -12.44 5.26 27.15
C ALA A 676 -13.12 6.13 26.09
N ARG A 677 -14.37 6.53 26.34
CA ARG A 677 -15.15 7.49 25.52
C ARG A 677 -15.83 8.52 26.43
N PHE A 678 -15.88 9.76 26.01
CA PHE A 678 -16.52 10.85 26.77
C PHE A 678 -17.24 11.87 25.88
#